data_bd806bdd69d272e1ef5ffda12f4ee380
#
_entry.id   bd806bdd69d272e1ef5ffda12f4ee380
#
_cell.length_a   1.000
_cell.length_b   1.000
_cell.length_c   1.000
_cell.angle_alpha   90.00
_cell.angle_beta   90.00
_cell.angle_gamma   90.00
#
_symmetry.space_group_name_H-M   'P 1'
#
loop_
_entity.id
_entity.type
_entity.pdbx_description
1 polymer ?
#
loop_
_entity_poly.entity_id
_entity_poly.type
_entity_poly.pdbx_seq_one_letter_code
_entity_poly.pdbx_strand_id
1 'polypeptide(L)'
;MTKTLALLVLATAPLAAQGRQTTLIDRDWRFEIGDHPGAKAPGYNDAGWQRIGLPHSFGIPYFGASRFYVGYGWYRRHLKLTQISKADDYALDFEAAFQDAEVWVNGQPVGHHLGGYTGFELDITQALRPGDNTIAVRLNNVWNAQLNPRGGEHNFNGGIYRDVKLVRTDRLHVDWYGTFVTTPGLTAAGGPVHIATDVRNGGDRARSFTLRTVVEDAGGHPVAEVSTRASVAPNAVTTVQQQTGTVLNPALWSPAHPNLYTAVTHVLEGGREVDSYRTTFGFRWIEWTAKQGFFLNGEHYYFHGANAHQDHAGWGDAVTDAGVRRDVKMIKDAGMDFIRGSHYPHSPVFSDACDRDGVLLWEENSFWGTGGAKTEGGWTASGYPPNAADQAPFEASVERSLAEMIRIHRNHPSIVAWSMGNEVFFSNGNLMPKIRAFLTRLVAEAHELDPSRPAAIGGVQRGQIDHIGDVAGYNGDGAKMFMNPGIPSAVTEYGSTVADRPGEYAPGWGDLQGQPEFAWRSGQALWAAFDHGSIFSTMGQMGMVDYFRLPKRQWYWYRNAYRGIAPPTWPVEGTAAALTLESNHDKGPLRADGTDDTQLIVRVVDSTGKQISNSPPVTLRIVSGPGELPTGRSIEFTPKGDIAIRDGEAAIEMRSYQSGTIRIEASSPGLRRAELTLRAEGGPAFVAGVTPLVADRPYTPPATAKPATENTDIALNRPTDASSAAAHHASRMADDGDQTTWWQPDEQDQQQAWWQIDFEGQCRLRSVHATFAGGQALSYLIQMPDGHGGWRTLLEHAAGSTANGGVDLLPPGTQTRLLRLTFPQGDAAPRLSEVQVIGSPVQ
;
A
#
# COMPACT_ATOMS: atom_id res chain seq x y z
N MET A 1 -7.74 -48.57 -64.46
CA MET A 1 -7.29 -48.37 -63.05
C MET A 1 -6.21 -47.31 -63.02
N THR A 2 -6.61 -46.08 -62.95
CA THR A 2 -5.70 -44.89 -62.87
C THR A 2 -5.64 -44.39 -61.49
N LYS A 3 -4.46 -44.47 -60.84
CA LYS A 3 -4.20 -43.96 -59.47
C LYS A 3 -3.83 -42.50 -59.61
N THR A 4 -4.70 -41.62 -59.09
CA THR A 4 -4.41 -40.20 -58.95
C THR A 4 -3.64 -40.00 -57.62
N LEU A 5 -2.42 -39.51 -57.79
CA LEU A 5 -1.56 -39.11 -56.61
C LEU A 5 -1.95 -37.70 -56.25
N ALA A 6 -2.56 -37.52 -55.07
CA ALA A 6 -2.83 -36.21 -54.48
C ALA A 6 -1.56 -35.71 -53.82
N LEU A 7 -0.99 -34.63 -54.36
CA LEU A 7 0.12 -33.88 -53.74
C LEU A 7 -0.41 -33.03 -52.61
N LEU A 8 -0.08 -33.39 -51.38
CA LEU A 8 -0.37 -32.57 -50.20
C LEU A 8 0.67 -31.44 -50.15
N VAL A 9 0.26 -30.22 -50.55
CA VAL A 9 1.07 -29.02 -50.35
C VAL A 9 0.88 -28.61 -48.90
N LEU A 10 1.84 -28.92 -48.06
CA LEU A 10 1.97 -28.32 -46.72
C LEU A 10 2.31 -26.82 -46.89
N ALA A 11 1.31 -25.96 -46.80
CA ALA A 11 1.52 -24.56 -46.63
C ALA A 11 2.23 -24.33 -45.28
N THR A 12 3.51 -24.01 -45.31
CA THR A 12 4.20 -23.45 -44.15
C THR A 12 3.60 -22.09 -43.91
N ALA A 13 2.69 -21.98 -42.95
CA ALA A 13 2.29 -20.69 -42.42
C ALA A 13 3.57 -19.97 -41.92
N PRO A 14 3.80 -18.70 -42.31
CA PRO A 14 4.90 -17.93 -41.76
C PRO A 14 4.69 -17.90 -40.23
N LEU A 15 5.75 -18.23 -39.49
CA LEU A 15 5.77 -17.89 -38.04
C LEU A 15 5.51 -16.38 -37.99
N ALA A 16 4.30 -15.99 -37.59
CA ALA A 16 4.00 -14.63 -37.24
C ALA A 16 5.03 -14.23 -36.17
N ALA A 17 5.68 -13.08 -36.37
CA ALA A 17 6.52 -12.51 -35.35
C ALA A 17 5.65 -12.40 -34.09
N GLN A 18 6.01 -13.15 -33.07
CA GLN A 18 5.31 -13.04 -31.79
C GLN A 18 5.81 -11.72 -31.16
N GLY A 19 5.00 -10.65 -31.23
CA GLY A 19 5.22 -9.41 -30.52
C GLY A 19 5.26 -9.65 -29.00
N ARG A 20 5.25 -8.57 -28.23
CA ARG A 20 5.23 -8.60 -26.76
C ARG A 20 4.23 -9.64 -26.21
N GLN A 21 4.70 -10.45 -25.29
CA GLN A 21 3.88 -11.41 -24.55
C GLN A 21 4.05 -11.18 -23.06
N THR A 22 2.97 -10.92 -22.38
CA THR A 22 2.92 -10.78 -20.91
C THR A 22 2.14 -11.97 -20.35
N THR A 23 2.77 -12.70 -19.44
CA THR A 23 2.17 -13.86 -18.78
C THR A 23 2.16 -13.64 -17.28
N LEU A 24 0.98 -13.65 -16.67
CA LEU A 24 0.83 -13.61 -15.22
C LEU A 24 1.40 -14.91 -14.61
N ILE A 25 2.26 -14.79 -13.61
CA ILE A 25 2.91 -15.93 -12.97
C ILE A 25 2.63 -16.02 -11.47
N ASP A 26 1.43 -15.67 -11.04
CA ASP A 26 1.04 -15.61 -9.63
C ASP A 26 0.73 -16.97 -9.01
N ARG A 27 0.50 -17.99 -9.81
CA ARG A 27 0.26 -19.36 -9.32
C ARG A 27 1.54 -20.12 -9.04
N ASP A 28 1.42 -21.16 -8.18
CA ASP A 28 2.45 -22.18 -7.94
C ASP A 28 3.75 -21.63 -7.32
N TRP A 29 3.66 -20.63 -6.49
CA TRP A 29 4.76 -20.19 -5.64
C TRP A 29 4.87 -21.06 -4.40
N ARG A 30 6.07 -21.07 -3.84
CA ARG A 30 6.38 -21.66 -2.53
C ARG A 30 6.94 -20.57 -1.65
N PHE A 31 6.51 -20.55 -0.41
CA PHE A 31 6.86 -19.54 0.58
C PHE A 31 7.31 -20.19 1.88
N GLU A 32 8.31 -19.60 2.50
CA GLU A 32 8.75 -19.94 3.85
C GLU A 32 9.22 -18.67 4.57
N ILE A 33 8.78 -18.54 5.82
CA ILE A 33 9.17 -17.45 6.70
C ILE A 33 10.58 -17.68 7.25
N GLY A 34 11.32 -16.62 7.52
CA GLY A 34 12.71 -16.70 7.99
C GLY A 34 13.74 -16.54 6.87
N ASP A 35 15.01 -16.47 7.25
CA ASP A 35 16.10 -16.32 6.27
C ASP A 35 16.71 -17.68 5.91
N HIS A 36 16.63 -18.02 4.62
CA HIS A 36 17.12 -19.28 4.05
C HIS A 36 18.14 -19.01 2.93
N PRO A 37 19.36 -18.51 3.22
CA PRO A 37 20.31 -18.05 2.17
C PRO A 37 20.68 -19.10 1.12
N GLY A 38 20.52 -20.39 1.44
CA GLY A 38 20.69 -21.50 0.49
C GLY A 38 19.60 -21.60 -0.57
N ALA A 39 18.44 -20.98 -0.33
CA ALA A 39 17.26 -21.11 -1.20
C ALA A 39 17.39 -20.41 -2.57
N LYS A 40 18.41 -19.59 -2.78
CA LYS A 40 18.80 -19.09 -4.10
C LYS A 40 19.26 -20.18 -5.07
N ALA A 41 19.78 -21.30 -4.56
CA ALA A 41 20.28 -22.39 -5.39
C ALA A 41 19.14 -23.17 -6.07
N PRO A 42 19.25 -23.51 -7.36
CA PRO A 42 18.20 -24.27 -8.07
C PRO A 42 17.89 -25.62 -7.45
N GLY A 43 18.91 -26.31 -6.90
CA GLY A 43 18.76 -27.62 -6.27
C GLY A 43 18.30 -27.60 -4.81
N TYR A 44 17.96 -26.44 -4.24
CA TYR A 44 17.44 -26.35 -2.88
C TYR A 44 16.11 -27.08 -2.76
N ASN A 45 15.93 -27.89 -1.71
CA ASN A 45 14.71 -28.62 -1.47
C ASN A 45 13.65 -27.75 -0.78
N ASP A 46 12.69 -27.26 -1.54
CA ASP A 46 11.54 -26.47 -1.08
C ASP A 46 10.24 -27.27 -0.99
N ALA A 47 10.30 -28.62 -1.02
CA ALA A 47 9.12 -29.47 -1.04
C ALA A 47 8.22 -29.30 0.18
N GLY A 48 8.81 -28.95 1.34
CA GLY A 48 8.10 -28.68 2.59
C GLY A 48 7.54 -27.30 2.73
N TRP A 49 7.88 -26.37 1.83
CA TRP A 49 7.41 -24.98 1.89
C TRP A 49 5.92 -24.85 1.59
N GLN A 50 5.31 -23.83 2.16
CA GLN A 50 3.91 -23.52 1.91
C GLN A 50 3.67 -23.25 0.40
N ARG A 51 2.67 -23.89 -0.18
CA ARG A 51 2.21 -23.56 -1.53
C ARG A 51 1.26 -22.40 -1.45
N ILE A 52 1.55 -21.36 -2.20
CA ILE A 52 0.76 -20.12 -2.24
C ILE A 52 0.53 -19.65 -3.67
N GLY A 53 -0.45 -18.77 -3.83
CA GLY A 53 -0.56 -17.88 -4.97
C GLY A 53 -0.27 -16.44 -4.56
N LEU A 54 0.08 -15.61 -5.52
CA LEU A 54 0.16 -14.16 -5.36
C LEU A 54 -1.21 -13.54 -5.69
N PRO A 55 -1.52 -12.37 -5.13
CA PRO A 55 -0.75 -11.61 -4.14
C PRO A 55 -0.68 -12.30 -2.78
N HIS A 56 0.45 -12.13 -2.06
CA HIS A 56 0.69 -12.77 -0.76
C HIS A 56 1.43 -11.85 0.22
N SER A 57 0.95 -11.75 1.46
CA SER A 57 1.60 -11.05 2.57
C SER A 57 2.11 -12.03 3.63
N PHE A 58 3.20 -11.68 4.31
CA PHE A 58 3.81 -12.51 5.37
C PHE A 58 2.85 -12.86 6.52
N GLY A 59 1.94 -11.94 6.83
CA GLY A 59 1.07 -12.03 8.00
C GLY A 59 -0.30 -12.69 7.76
N ILE A 60 -0.53 -13.39 6.66
CA ILE A 60 -1.80 -14.07 6.41
C ILE A 60 -1.97 -15.27 7.36
N PRO A 61 -3.09 -15.36 8.12
CA PRO A 61 -4.25 -14.47 8.17
C PRO A 61 -4.04 -13.28 9.11
N TYR A 62 -4.43 -12.08 8.65
CA TYR A 62 -4.25 -10.83 9.38
C TYR A 62 -5.58 -10.10 9.62
N PHE A 63 -5.96 -9.83 10.89
CA PHE A 63 -7.23 -9.22 11.24
C PHE A 63 -7.08 -7.98 12.13
N GLY A 64 -6.36 -6.98 11.62
CA GLY A 64 -6.34 -5.66 12.26
C GLY A 64 -5.52 -5.54 13.54
N ALA A 65 -4.75 -6.57 13.89
CA ALA A 65 -3.91 -6.53 15.07
C ALA A 65 -2.78 -5.50 14.95
N SER A 66 -2.40 -4.91 16.06
CA SER A 66 -1.27 -3.97 16.15
C SER A 66 0.11 -4.62 15.95
N ARG A 67 0.16 -5.91 15.63
CA ARG A 67 1.40 -6.67 15.44
C ARG A 67 1.35 -7.42 14.13
N PHE A 68 2.43 -7.33 13.37
CA PHE A 68 2.69 -8.07 12.15
C PHE A 68 4.10 -8.63 12.18
N TYR A 69 4.36 -9.65 11.36
CA TYR A 69 5.69 -10.24 11.28
C TYR A 69 6.68 -9.24 10.68
N VAL A 70 7.82 -9.06 11.33
CA VAL A 70 8.98 -8.29 10.84
C VAL A 70 10.16 -9.23 10.72
N GLY A 71 10.74 -9.34 9.52
CA GLY A 71 11.83 -10.25 9.25
C GLY A 71 11.89 -10.63 7.78
N TYR A 72 12.50 -11.79 7.51
CA TYR A 72 12.71 -12.31 6.17
C TYR A 72 11.62 -13.29 5.77
N GLY A 73 11.31 -13.33 4.47
CA GLY A 73 10.54 -14.36 3.81
C GLY A 73 11.17 -14.73 2.47
N TRP A 74 11.13 -15.99 2.13
CA TRP A 74 11.62 -16.48 0.86
C TRP A 74 10.49 -17.00 0.00
N TYR A 75 10.52 -16.61 -1.26
CA TYR A 75 9.61 -17.08 -2.30
C TYR A 75 10.39 -17.87 -3.34
N ARG A 76 9.84 -18.99 -3.79
CA ARG A 76 10.41 -19.77 -4.89
C ARG A 76 9.33 -20.16 -5.87
N ARG A 77 9.67 -20.13 -7.16
CA ARG A 77 8.79 -20.59 -8.24
C ARG A 77 9.57 -21.43 -9.22
N HIS A 78 9.00 -22.59 -9.57
CA HIS A 78 9.51 -23.44 -10.62
C HIS A 78 8.77 -23.12 -11.91
N LEU A 79 9.49 -22.64 -12.92
CA LEU A 79 8.97 -22.20 -14.20
C LEU A 79 9.52 -23.08 -15.32
N LYS A 80 8.65 -23.75 -16.07
CA LYS A 80 9.05 -24.58 -17.21
C LYS A 80 8.88 -23.82 -18.51
N LEU A 81 9.98 -23.55 -19.20
CA LEU A 81 10.01 -22.91 -20.51
C LEU A 81 10.52 -23.91 -21.54
N THR A 82 9.65 -24.31 -22.45
CA THR A 82 10.00 -25.32 -23.49
C THR A 82 10.99 -24.78 -24.50
N GLN A 83 10.93 -23.48 -24.79
CA GLN A 83 11.82 -22.80 -25.74
C GLN A 83 12.16 -21.41 -25.24
N ILE A 84 13.40 -20.98 -25.50
CA ILE A 84 13.88 -19.64 -25.28
C ILE A 84 14.48 -19.15 -26.58
N SER A 85 13.99 -18.03 -27.08
CA SER A 85 14.51 -17.39 -28.27
C SER A 85 15.71 -16.50 -27.92
N LYS A 86 16.80 -16.64 -28.64
CA LYS A 86 17.96 -15.76 -28.50
C LYS A 86 17.74 -14.37 -29.11
N ALA A 87 16.68 -14.20 -29.88
CA ALA A 87 16.29 -12.92 -30.47
C ALA A 87 15.41 -12.08 -29.54
N ASP A 88 14.95 -12.66 -28.44
CA ASP A 88 14.03 -12.03 -27.50
C ASP A 88 14.72 -11.66 -26.19
N ASP A 89 14.20 -10.65 -25.53
CA ASP A 89 14.47 -10.30 -24.14
C ASP A 89 13.34 -10.83 -23.25
N TYR A 90 13.71 -11.18 -22.02
CA TYR A 90 12.79 -11.69 -21.00
C TYR A 90 12.97 -10.92 -19.72
N ALA A 91 11.88 -10.44 -19.14
CA ALA A 91 11.90 -9.72 -17.88
C ALA A 91 10.89 -10.29 -16.88
N LEU A 92 11.19 -10.10 -15.59
CA LEU A 92 10.23 -10.21 -14.51
C LEU A 92 9.75 -8.81 -14.15
N ASP A 93 8.45 -8.58 -14.27
CA ASP A 93 7.80 -7.33 -13.88
C ASP A 93 7.03 -7.58 -12.58
N PHE A 94 7.51 -6.98 -11.49
CA PHE A 94 6.89 -7.00 -10.17
C PHE A 94 6.09 -5.71 -10.00
N GLU A 95 4.81 -5.79 -9.71
CA GLU A 95 4.02 -4.59 -9.41
C GLU A 95 4.33 -4.00 -8.04
N ALA A 96 4.72 -4.81 -7.06
CA ALA A 96 5.38 -4.42 -5.82
C ALA A 96 5.88 -5.62 -5.01
N ALA A 97 6.89 -5.38 -4.17
CA ALA A 97 7.37 -6.32 -3.15
C ALA A 97 7.91 -5.53 -1.95
N PHE A 98 7.32 -5.70 -0.76
CA PHE A 98 7.66 -4.88 0.41
C PHE A 98 8.72 -5.56 1.27
N GLN A 99 9.93 -4.93 1.48
CA GLN A 99 10.40 -3.68 0.90
C GLN A 99 11.83 -3.78 0.35
N ASP A 100 12.55 -4.87 0.64
CA ASP A 100 13.92 -5.13 0.22
C ASP A 100 13.94 -6.50 -0.47
N ALA A 101 13.97 -6.48 -1.81
CA ALA A 101 13.77 -7.65 -2.66
C ALA A 101 15.04 -7.98 -3.45
N GLU A 102 15.68 -9.07 -3.10
CA GLU A 102 16.77 -9.68 -3.87
C GLU A 102 16.22 -10.83 -4.73
N VAL A 103 16.53 -10.86 -6.02
CA VAL A 103 15.97 -11.83 -6.97
C VAL A 103 17.08 -12.61 -7.67
N TRP A 104 16.90 -13.94 -7.73
CA TRP A 104 17.75 -14.87 -8.47
C TRP A 104 16.93 -15.69 -9.46
N VAL A 105 17.53 -15.95 -10.62
CA VAL A 105 17.03 -16.95 -11.58
C VAL A 105 18.11 -17.99 -11.79
N ASN A 106 17.78 -19.27 -11.57
CA ASN A 106 18.72 -20.39 -11.66
C ASN A 106 20.01 -20.22 -10.82
N GLY A 107 19.89 -19.51 -9.68
CA GLY A 107 20.99 -19.23 -8.76
C GLY A 107 21.85 -18.04 -9.16
N GLN A 108 21.60 -17.40 -10.30
CA GLN A 108 22.25 -16.18 -10.74
C GLN A 108 21.48 -14.97 -10.22
N PRO A 109 22.10 -13.98 -9.57
CA PRO A 109 21.44 -12.75 -9.16
C PRO A 109 21.04 -11.96 -10.41
N VAL A 110 19.77 -11.54 -10.49
CA VAL A 110 19.23 -10.80 -11.63
C VAL A 110 18.83 -9.37 -11.25
N GLY A 111 18.67 -9.08 -9.96
CA GLY A 111 18.40 -7.73 -9.49
C GLY A 111 18.13 -7.64 -8.01
N HIS A 112 18.08 -6.39 -7.55
CA HIS A 112 17.78 -5.98 -6.20
C HIS A 112 16.96 -4.69 -6.24
N HIS A 113 15.80 -4.66 -5.62
CA HIS A 113 14.96 -3.47 -5.52
C HIS A 113 14.72 -3.09 -4.06
N LEU A 114 14.91 -1.82 -3.76
CA LEU A 114 14.67 -1.20 -2.46
C LEU A 114 13.49 -0.24 -2.57
N GLY A 115 12.45 -0.48 -1.80
CA GLY A 115 11.20 0.27 -1.82
C GLY A 115 10.03 -0.70 -1.83
N GLY A 116 8.92 -0.32 -1.17
CA GLY A 116 7.84 -1.27 -0.92
C GLY A 116 6.58 -1.07 -1.76
N TYR A 117 6.39 0.10 -2.38
CA TYR A 117 5.09 0.48 -2.94
C TYR A 117 5.07 0.71 -4.45
N THR A 118 6.24 0.70 -5.09
CA THR A 118 6.38 0.86 -6.53
C THR A 118 6.77 -0.45 -7.21
N GLY A 119 6.40 -0.60 -8.48
CA GLY A 119 6.80 -1.72 -9.31
C GLY A 119 8.21 -1.57 -9.85
N PHE A 120 8.78 -2.70 -10.29
CA PHE A 120 10.10 -2.75 -10.91
C PHE A 120 10.22 -3.91 -11.90
N GLU A 121 11.03 -3.72 -12.93
CA GLU A 121 11.31 -4.73 -13.95
C GLU A 121 12.76 -5.21 -13.87
N LEU A 122 12.99 -6.52 -13.97
CA LEU A 122 14.31 -7.14 -13.93
C LEU A 122 14.55 -7.96 -15.21
N ASP A 123 15.62 -7.64 -15.95
CA ASP A 123 16.08 -8.45 -17.09
C ASP A 123 16.61 -9.81 -16.61
N ILE A 124 15.99 -10.88 -17.08
CA ILE A 124 16.36 -12.27 -16.76
C ILE A 124 16.87 -13.05 -17.98
N THR A 125 17.04 -12.39 -19.12
CA THR A 125 17.35 -13.00 -20.42
C THR A 125 18.55 -13.94 -20.35
N GLN A 126 19.63 -13.52 -19.69
CA GLN A 126 20.87 -14.29 -19.60
C GLN A 126 20.81 -15.42 -18.56
N ALA A 127 19.90 -15.33 -17.61
CA ALA A 127 19.77 -16.31 -16.53
C ALA A 127 18.81 -17.49 -16.89
N LEU A 128 17.97 -17.32 -17.90
CA LEU A 128 17.02 -18.33 -18.35
C LEU A 128 17.69 -19.45 -19.17
N ARG A 129 17.07 -20.64 -19.09
CA ARG A 129 17.45 -21.81 -19.87
C ARG A 129 16.22 -22.59 -20.36
N PRO A 130 16.29 -23.32 -21.48
CA PRO A 130 15.23 -24.24 -21.87
C PRO A 130 15.04 -25.32 -20.79
N GLY A 131 13.78 -25.70 -20.53
CA GLY A 131 13.42 -26.64 -19.49
C GLY A 131 13.04 -25.96 -18.16
N ASP A 132 13.49 -26.54 -17.07
CA ASP A 132 13.12 -26.09 -15.72
C ASP A 132 14.00 -24.92 -15.27
N ASN A 133 13.35 -23.84 -14.86
CA ASN A 133 13.95 -22.64 -14.29
C ASN A 133 13.42 -22.43 -12.87
N THR A 134 14.26 -21.91 -12.01
CA THR A 134 13.88 -21.55 -10.64
C THR A 134 14.06 -20.06 -10.45
N ILE A 135 12.97 -19.37 -10.10
CA ILE A 135 12.98 -18.00 -9.60
C ILE A 135 13.04 -18.11 -8.07
N ALA A 136 13.93 -17.37 -7.43
CA ALA A 136 14.00 -17.25 -5.97
C ALA A 136 14.03 -15.76 -5.60
N VAL A 137 13.21 -15.38 -4.61
CA VAL A 137 13.14 -14.02 -4.09
C VAL A 137 13.35 -14.07 -2.59
N ARG A 138 14.36 -13.36 -2.12
CA ARG A 138 14.56 -13.06 -0.70
C ARG A 138 13.97 -11.69 -0.43
N LEU A 139 13.07 -11.60 0.50
CA LEU A 139 12.35 -10.38 0.80
C LEU A 139 12.34 -10.14 2.30
N ASN A 140 12.45 -8.88 2.72
CA ASN A 140 12.25 -8.53 4.11
C ASN A 140 11.49 -7.19 4.25
N ASN A 141 10.81 -7.05 5.40
CA ASN A 141 10.17 -5.82 5.86
C ASN A 141 10.84 -5.28 7.13
N VAL A 142 12.11 -5.55 7.29
CA VAL A 142 12.90 -5.02 8.43
C VAL A 142 13.05 -3.51 8.26
N TRP A 143 12.74 -2.78 9.33
CA TRP A 143 12.89 -1.32 9.33
C TRP A 143 14.31 -0.89 8.91
N ASN A 144 14.39 0.11 8.04
CA ASN A 144 15.67 0.61 7.56
C ASN A 144 15.66 2.16 7.61
N ALA A 145 16.66 2.74 8.30
CA ALA A 145 16.77 4.18 8.47
C ALA A 145 16.89 4.96 7.15
N GLN A 146 17.37 4.29 6.09
CA GLN A 146 17.71 4.87 4.80
C GLN A 146 16.65 4.62 3.71
N LEU A 147 15.54 3.97 4.06
CA LEU A 147 14.44 3.71 3.14
C LEU A 147 13.16 4.43 3.56
N ASN A 148 12.39 4.88 2.58
CA ASN A 148 11.03 5.33 2.79
C ASN A 148 10.04 4.15 2.66
N PRO A 149 8.96 4.13 3.47
CA PRO A 149 8.69 5.02 4.60
C PRO A 149 9.53 4.66 5.83
N ARG A 150 9.69 5.62 6.74
CA ARG A 150 10.36 5.40 8.02
C ARG A 150 9.39 5.08 9.16
N GLY A 151 8.14 5.43 9.03
CA GLY A 151 7.10 5.19 10.02
C GLY A 151 5.72 5.39 9.45
N GLY A 152 4.69 4.97 10.15
CA GLY A 152 3.29 5.12 9.73
C GLY A 152 2.35 4.62 10.82
N GLU A 153 1.06 4.91 10.71
CA GLU A 153 0.05 4.33 11.58
C GLU A 153 -0.49 2.98 11.09
N HIS A 154 -0.31 2.64 9.83
CA HIS A 154 -0.75 1.37 9.24
C HIS A 154 0.29 0.25 9.44
N ASN A 155 -0.05 -0.96 9.03
CA ASN A 155 0.86 -2.10 9.10
C ASN A 155 1.79 -2.16 7.88
N PHE A 156 3.03 -2.58 8.11
CA PHE A 156 4.05 -2.75 7.08
C PHE A 156 4.23 -4.23 6.77
N ASN A 157 3.19 -4.83 6.18
CA ASN A 157 3.19 -6.24 5.84
C ASN A 157 4.23 -6.54 4.74
N GLY A 158 5.23 -7.37 5.03
CA GLY A 158 6.13 -7.87 4.01
C GLY A 158 5.42 -8.82 3.04
N GLY A 159 5.95 -8.94 1.83
CA GLY A 159 5.43 -9.90 0.86
C GLY A 159 5.54 -9.46 -0.60
N ILE A 160 5.37 -10.41 -1.52
CA ILE A 160 5.05 -10.11 -2.92
C ILE A 160 3.53 -9.92 -2.96
N TYR A 161 3.08 -8.71 -2.65
CA TYR A 161 1.68 -8.44 -2.34
C TYR A 161 0.89 -7.84 -3.52
N ARG A 162 1.52 -7.79 -4.71
CA ARG A 162 0.90 -7.46 -6.00
C ARG A 162 1.35 -8.48 -7.04
N ASP A 163 0.85 -8.35 -8.25
CA ASP A 163 1.09 -9.30 -9.35
C ASP A 163 2.56 -9.36 -9.78
N VAL A 164 2.94 -10.54 -10.29
CA VAL A 164 4.23 -10.76 -10.98
C VAL A 164 3.99 -11.28 -12.38
N LYS A 165 4.63 -10.65 -13.36
CA LYS A 165 4.49 -10.98 -14.78
C LYS A 165 5.83 -11.38 -15.37
N LEU A 166 5.78 -12.42 -16.22
CA LEU A 166 6.86 -12.75 -17.14
C LEU A 166 6.59 -12.04 -18.47
N VAL A 167 7.45 -11.11 -18.82
CA VAL A 167 7.35 -10.33 -20.05
C VAL A 167 8.39 -10.84 -21.05
N ARG A 168 7.96 -11.14 -22.27
CA ARG A 168 8.81 -11.50 -23.41
C ARG A 168 8.63 -10.47 -24.50
N THR A 169 9.71 -9.94 -25.06
CA THR A 169 9.72 -8.95 -26.13
C THR A 169 10.78 -9.28 -27.18
N ASP A 170 10.68 -8.72 -28.38
CA ASP A 170 11.87 -8.57 -29.27
C ASP A 170 12.90 -7.69 -28.53
N ARG A 171 14.19 -7.86 -28.85
CA ARG A 171 15.24 -6.99 -28.29
C ARG A 171 15.09 -5.51 -28.66
N LEU A 172 14.26 -5.20 -29.66
CA LEU A 172 13.85 -3.86 -29.97
C LEU A 172 12.38 -3.68 -29.57
N HIS A 173 12.11 -3.02 -28.47
CA HIS A 173 10.77 -2.91 -27.91
C HIS A 173 10.56 -1.58 -27.18
N VAL A 174 9.30 -1.24 -26.90
CA VAL A 174 8.96 -0.15 -25.99
C VAL A 174 9.39 -0.52 -24.56
N ASP A 175 10.15 0.36 -23.94
CA ASP A 175 10.66 0.17 -22.58
C ASP A 175 9.55 0.05 -21.53
N TRP A 176 9.88 -0.42 -20.35
CA TRP A 176 8.97 -0.56 -19.21
C TRP A 176 8.30 0.78 -18.88
N TYR A 177 6.96 0.83 -18.91
CA TYR A 177 6.16 2.07 -18.83
C TYR A 177 6.72 3.22 -19.71
N GLY A 178 7.26 2.86 -20.87
CA GLY A 178 8.04 3.77 -21.71
C GLY A 178 7.23 4.79 -22.50
N THR A 179 5.90 4.72 -22.52
CA THR A 179 5.07 5.69 -23.23
C THR A 179 4.52 6.75 -22.28
N PHE A 180 4.62 8.02 -22.68
CA PHE A 180 4.02 9.14 -21.97
C PHE A 180 3.16 9.95 -22.96
N VAL A 181 1.86 10.07 -22.67
CA VAL A 181 0.86 10.73 -23.50
C VAL A 181 0.39 12.02 -22.83
N THR A 182 0.48 13.13 -23.51
CA THR A 182 -0.02 14.43 -23.03
C THR A 182 -0.83 15.13 -24.10
N THR A 183 -1.68 16.07 -23.71
CA THR A 183 -2.57 16.82 -24.60
C THR A 183 -2.44 18.33 -24.36
N PRO A 184 -1.25 18.92 -24.59
CA PRO A 184 -1.02 20.33 -24.29
C PRO A 184 -1.88 21.22 -25.21
N GLY A 185 -2.45 22.29 -24.62
CA GLY A 185 -3.31 23.21 -25.36
C GLY A 185 -4.66 22.63 -25.77
N LEU A 186 -5.07 21.51 -25.16
CA LEU A 186 -6.39 20.93 -25.38
C LEU A 186 -7.51 21.92 -25.01
N THR A 187 -8.52 21.96 -25.85
CA THR A 187 -9.78 22.67 -25.62
C THR A 187 -10.97 21.76 -25.93
N ALA A 188 -12.19 22.20 -25.67
CA ALA A 188 -13.38 21.45 -26.04
C ALA A 188 -13.49 21.22 -27.57
N ALA A 189 -12.92 22.11 -28.39
CA ALA A 189 -12.87 21.95 -29.86
C ALA A 189 -11.83 20.92 -30.33
N GLY A 190 -10.90 20.54 -29.46
CA GLY A 190 -9.86 19.54 -29.73
C GLY A 190 -8.44 20.03 -29.45
N GLY A 191 -7.49 19.17 -29.79
CA GLY A 191 -6.07 19.42 -29.63
C GLY A 191 -5.21 18.29 -30.20
N PRO A 192 -3.89 18.49 -30.35
CA PRO A 192 -2.96 17.43 -30.70
C PRO A 192 -2.72 16.51 -29.51
N VAL A 193 -2.28 15.29 -29.79
CA VAL A 193 -1.74 14.35 -28.79
C VAL A 193 -0.23 14.32 -28.94
N HIS A 194 0.49 14.60 -27.86
CA HIS A 194 1.94 14.46 -27.78
C HIS A 194 2.26 13.11 -27.13
N ILE A 195 3.18 12.36 -27.73
CA ILE A 195 3.56 11.04 -27.28
C ILE A 195 5.09 10.97 -27.23
N ALA A 196 5.65 10.80 -26.04
CA ALA A 196 7.04 10.44 -25.83
C ALA A 196 7.13 8.94 -25.62
N THR A 197 7.94 8.24 -26.43
CA THR A 197 8.09 6.79 -26.27
C THR A 197 9.57 6.42 -26.15
N ASP A 198 9.93 5.79 -25.03
CA ASP A 198 11.23 5.17 -24.81
C ASP A 198 11.26 3.83 -25.53
N VAL A 199 12.19 3.68 -26.48
CA VAL A 199 12.42 2.44 -27.23
C VAL A 199 13.77 1.88 -26.82
N ARG A 200 13.78 0.65 -26.30
CA ARG A 200 14.95 -0.09 -25.87
C ARG A 200 15.47 -0.98 -26.99
N ASN A 201 16.80 -1.06 -27.09
CA ASN A 201 17.50 -2.05 -27.88
C ASN A 201 18.41 -2.88 -26.97
N GLY A 202 18.01 -4.10 -26.60
CA GLY A 202 18.81 -5.07 -25.85
C GLY A 202 19.82 -5.84 -26.71
N GLY A 203 19.97 -5.49 -28.00
CA GLY A 203 20.92 -6.11 -28.94
C GLY A 203 22.28 -5.44 -28.97
N ASP A 204 23.24 -6.09 -29.62
CA ASP A 204 24.64 -5.70 -29.73
C ASP A 204 24.96 -4.78 -30.94
N ARG A 205 23.95 -4.41 -31.71
CA ARG A 205 24.05 -3.55 -32.90
C ARG A 205 23.02 -2.43 -32.85
N ALA A 206 23.37 -1.30 -33.44
CA ALA A 206 22.40 -0.21 -33.66
C ALA A 206 21.25 -0.69 -34.56
N ARG A 207 20.02 -0.34 -34.19
CA ARG A 207 18.81 -0.72 -34.95
C ARG A 207 18.05 0.55 -35.37
N SER A 208 17.58 0.55 -36.61
CA SER A 208 16.73 1.61 -37.18
C SER A 208 15.30 1.08 -37.31
N PHE A 209 14.33 1.89 -36.92
CA PHE A 209 12.93 1.52 -36.90
C PHE A 209 12.02 2.68 -37.27
N THR A 210 10.76 2.37 -37.54
CA THR A 210 9.67 3.33 -37.59
C THR A 210 8.79 3.10 -36.39
N LEU A 211 8.59 4.16 -35.57
CA LEU A 211 7.61 4.17 -34.51
C LEU A 211 6.31 4.72 -35.11
N ARG A 212 5.26 3.91 -35.10
CA ARG A 212 3.91 4.28 -35.57
C ARG A 212 2.98 4.23 -34.35
N THR A 213 2.35 5.36 -34.02
CA THR A 213 1.36 5.41 -32.94
C THR A 213 -0.01 5.77 -33.51
N VAL A 214 -1.00 4.93 -33.22
CA VAL A 214 -2.42 5.11 -33.54
C VAL A 214 -3.17 5.43 -32.27
N VAL A 215 -3.90 6.54 -32.25
CA VAL A 215 -4.83 6.89 -31.17
C VAL A 215 -6.20 6.34 -31.52
N GLU A 216 -6.72 5.46 -30.67
CA GLU A 216 -8.03 4.80 -30.83
C GLU A 216 -9.02 5.32 -29.78
N ASP A 217 -10.29 5.45 -30.16
CA ASP A 217 -11.39 5.71 -29.23
C ASP A 217 -11.76 4.44 -28.44
N ALA A 218 -12.75 4.53 -27.55
CA ALA A 218 -13.23 3.41 -26.75
C ALA A 218 -13.81 2.25 -27.59
N GLY A 219 -14.20 2.51 -28.83
CA GLY A 219 -14.67 1.50 -29.80
C GLY A 219 -13.53 0.85 -30.60
N GLY A 220 -12.28 1.28 -30.38
CA GLY A 220 -11.12 0.83 -31.17
C GLY A 220 -11.01 1.48 -32.55
N HIS A 221 -11.72 2.59 -32.82
CA HIS A 221 -11.64 3.31 -34.09
C HIS A 221 -10.49 4.30 -34.05
N PRO A 222 -9.62 4.35 -35.09
CA PRO A 222 -8.55 5.34 -35.17
C PRO A 222 -9.10 6.76 -35.28
N VAL A 223 -8.63 7.66 -34.40
CA VAL A 223 -8.97 9.08 -34.41
C VAL A 223 -7.77 9.96 -34.81
N ALA A 224 -6.55 9.45 -34.63
CA ALA A 224 -5.32 10.09 -35.09
C ALA A 224 -4.21 9.04 -35.28
N GLU A 225 -3.21 9.39 -36.11
CA GLU A 225 -2.04 8.56 -36.37
C GLU A 225 -0.80 9.43 -36.60
N VAL A 226 0.36 8.94 -36.17
CA VAL A 226 1.65 9.55 -36.44
C VAL A 226 2.72 8.47 -36.62
N SER A 227 3.69 8.74 -37.50
CA SER A 227 4.83 7.85 -37.71
C SER A 227 6.15 8.62 -37.72
N THR A 228 7.14 8.12 -37.05
CA THR A 228 8.48 8.73 -36.89
C THR A 228 9.56 7.69 -37.12
N ARG A 229 10.57 8.01 -37.95
CA ARG A 229 11.76 7.16 -38.11
C ARG A 229 12.79 7.53 -37.04
N ALA A 230 13.38 6.52 -36.44
CA ALA A 230 14.38 6.68 -35.41
C ALA A 230 15.44 5.55 -35.46
N SER A 231 16.45 5.68 -34.65
CA SER A 231 17.44 4.63 -34.43
C SER A 231 17.86 4.61 -32.97
N VAL A 232 18.25 3.46 -32.47
CA VAL A 232 18.73 3.26 -31.13
C VAL A 232 20.06 2.48 -31.12
N ALA A 233 21.03 2.95 -30.32
CA ALA A 233 22.33 2.34 -30.18
C ALA A 233 22.24 0.95 -29.52
N PRO A 234 23.30 0.12 -29.59
CA PRO A 234 23.34 -1.15 -28.87
C PRO A 234 23.19 -0.95 -27.35
N ASN A 235 22.44 -1.83 -26.70
CA ASN A 235 22.23 -1.82 -25.24
C ASN A 235 21.84 -0.43 -24.70
N ALA A 236 20.94 0.26 -25.41
CA ALA A 236 20.54 1.63 -25.08
C ALA A 236 19.04 1.83 -25.20
N VAL A 237 18.58 2.95 -24.67
CA VAL A 237 17.21 3.45 -24.80
C VAL A 237 17.27 4.78 -25.54
N THR A 238 16.29 5.03 -26.41
CA THR A 238 16.10 6.32 -27.09
C THR A 238 14.66 6.77 -26.93
N THR A 239 14.44 8.02 -26.57
CA THR A 239 13.10 8.62 -26.50
C THR A 239 12.73 9.20 -27.85
N VAL A 240 11.63 8.75 -28.44
CA VAL A 240 11.08 9.26 -29.67
C VAL A 240 9.89 10.18 -29.36
N GLN A 241 10.01 11.43 -29.75
CA GLN A 241 8.93 12.42 -29.60
C GLN A 241 8.02 12.39 -30.84
N GLN A 242 6.71 12.30 -30.62
CA GLN A 242 5.69 12.32 -31.66
C GLN A 242 4.59 13.32 -31.31
N GLN A 243 3.97 13.86 -32.33
CA GLN A 243 2.78 14.72 -32.22
C GLN A 243 1.81 14.39 -33.37
N THR A 244 0.56 14.13 -33.00
CA THR A 244 -0.51 13.89 -33.99
C THR A 244 -1.02 15.20 -34.59
N GLY A 245 -1.84 15.11 -35.66
CA GLY A 245 -2.77 16.20 -36.00
C GLY A 245 -3.78 16.41 -34.86
N THR A 246 -4.56 17.48 -34.99
CA THR A 246 -5.63 17.80 -34.04
C THR A 246 -6.72 16.72 -34.04
N VAL A 247 -7.00 16.14 -32.90
CA VAL A 247 -8.20 15.33 -32.65
C VAL A 247 -9.36 16.31 -32.42
N LEU A 248 -10.35 16.29 -33.29
CA LEU A 248 -11.48 17.23 -33.24
C LEU A 248 -12.60 16.71 -32.33
N ASN A 249 -13.09 17.58 -31.43
CA ASN A 249 -14.22 17.31 -30.54
C ASN A 249 -14.05 15.95 -29.78
N PRO A 250 -12.92 15.70 -29.13
CA PRO A 250 -12.75 14.45 -28.39
C PRO A 250 -13.78 14.34 -27.27
N ALA A 251 -14.22 13.13 -26.96
CA ALA A 251 -15.00 12.87 -25.77
C ALA A 251 -14.09 13.08 -24.54
N LEU A 252 -14.34 14.17 -23.80
CA LEU A 252 -13.50 14.51 -22.63
C LEU A 252 -13.73 13.55 -21.48
N TRP A 253 -12.65 13.27 -20.74
CA TRP A 253 -12.73 12.51 -19.50
C TRP A 253 -13.17 13.42 -18.33
N SER A 254 -14.13 12.94 -17.54
CA SER A 254 -14.54 13.55 -16.28
C SER A 254 -15.19 12.49 -15.37
N PRO A 255 -15.41 12.75 -14.07
CA PRO A 255 -16.10 11.82 -13.16
C PRO A 255 -17.52 11.43 -13.64
N ALA A 256 -18.21 12.30 -14.35
CA ALA A 256 -19.52 12.01 -14.93
C ALA A 256 -19.44 11.26 -16.29
N HIS A 257 -18.35 11.45 -17.01
CA HIS A 257 -18.12 10.89 -18.35
C HIS A 257 -16.68 10.37 -18.46
N PRO A 258 -16.37 9.17 -17.94
CA PRO A 258 -15.01 8.63 -17.87
C PRO A 258 -14.55 8.06 -19.23
N ASN A 259 -14.50 8.92 -20.25
CA ASN A 259 -14.13 8.56 -21.61
C ASN A 259 -12.64 8.31 -21.74
N LEU A 260 -12.25 7.12 -22.17
CA LEU A 260 -10.86 6.69 -22.33
C LEU A 260 -10.52 6.45 -23.79
N TYR A 261 -9.27 6.70 -24.11
CA TYR A 261 -8.63 6.45 -25.39
C TYR A 261 -7.42 5.55 -25.21
N THR A 262 -6.93 4.95 -26.29
CA THR A 262 -5.71 4.14 -26.28
C THR A 262 -4.75 4.63 -27.34
N ALA A 263 -3.51 4.94 -26.95
CA ALA A 263 -2.39 5.07 -27.85
C ALA A 263 -1.78 3.67 -28.09
N VAL A 264 -1.91 3.15 -29.32
CA VAL A 264 -1.31 1.88 -29.73
C VAL A 264 -0.03 2.19 -30.47
N THR A 265 1.10 1.89 -29.84
CA THR A 265 2.43 2.17 -30.38
C THR A 265 3.03 0.90 -30.98
N HIS A 266 3.36 0.94 -32.28
CA HIS A 266 3.97 -0.15 -33.03
C HIS A 266 5.43 0.17 -33.35
N VAL A 267 6.33 -0.74 -33.02
CA VAL A 267 7.75 -0.67 -33.38
C VAL A 267 7.95 -1.51 -34.64
N LEU A 268 8.28 -0.86 -35.77
CA LEU A 268 8.39 -1.49 -37.08
C LEU A 268 9.87 -1.49 -37.54
N GLU A 269 10.49 -2.65 -37.69
CA GLU A 269 11.81 -2.81 -38.27
C GLU A 269 11.72 -3.39 -39.67
N GLY A 270 12.24 -2.67 -40.65
CA GLY A 270 12.13 -3.09 -42.06
C GLY A 270 10.70 -3.30 -42.55
N GLY A 271 9.72 -2.61 -41.95
CA GLY A 271 8.29 -2.75 -42.21
C GLY A 271 7.57 -3.91 -41.49
N ARG A 272 8.32 -4.71 -40.72
CA ARG A 272 7.76 -5.79 -39.89
C ARG A 272 7.55 -5.26 -38.47
N GLU A 273 6.38 -5.49 -37.87
CA GLU A 273 6.15 -5.23 -36.45
C GLU A 273 6.96 -6.18 -35.59
N VAL A 274 7.73 -5.62 -34.65
CA VAL A 274 8.56 -6.37 -33.68
C VAL A 274 8.04 -6.21 -32.27
N ASP A 275 7.37 -5.07 -31.97
CA ASP A 275 6.69 -4.86 -30.70
C ASP A 275 5.43 -4.00 -30.87
N SER A 276 4.46 -4.18 -29.99
CA SER A 276 3.25 -3.38 -29.92
C SER A 276 2.93 -3.10 -28.45
N TYR A 277 2.72 -1.82 -28.09
CA TYR A 277 2.45 -1.37 -26.73
C TYR A 277 1.18 -0.52 -26.67
N ARG A 278 0.32 -0.79 -25.70
CA ARG A 278 -0.96 -0.08 -25.54
C ARG A 278 -0.92 0.78 -24.29
N THR A 279 -1.25 2.05 -24.42
CA THR A 279 -1.28 3.02 -23.34
C THR A 279 -2.66 3.68 -23.28
N THR A 280 -3.38 3.45 -22.18
CA THR A 280 -4.67 4.12 -21.94
C THR A 280 -4.43 5.55 -21.46
N PHE A 281 -5.26 6.49 -21.93
CA PHE A 281 -5.25 7.88 -21.49
C PHE A 281 -6.63 8.51 -21.67
N GLY A 282 -6.81 9.76 -21.24
CA GLY A 282 -8.05 10.52 -21.46
C GLY A 282 -7.76 11.96 -21.84
N PHE A 283 -8.63 12.53 -22.69
CA PHE A 283 -8.59 13.95 -23.00
C PHE A 283 -9.21 14.76 -21.87
N ARG A 284 -8.40 15.54 -21.16
CA ARG A 284 -8.86 16.48 -20.13
C ARG A 284 -7.81 17.53 -19.84
N TRP A 285 -8.21 18.67 -19.27
CA TRP A 285 -7.30 19.63 -18.64
C TRP A 285 -7.79 20.00 -17.25
N ILE A 286 -6.88 20.42 -16.41
CA ILE A 286 -7.14 20.81 -15.03
C ILE A 286 -6.50 22.16 -14.75
N GLU A 287 -7.11 22.90 -13.83
CA GLU A 287 -6.56 24.13 -13.32
C GLU A 287 -6.83 24.22 -11.81
N TRP A 288 -5.80 24.55 -11.06
CA TRP A 288 -5.90 24.79 -9.62
C TRP A 288 -5.67 26.27 -9.35
N THR A 289 -6.59 26.93 -8.66
CA THR A 289 -6.52 28.37 -8.39
C THR A 289 -6.65 28.67 -6.91
N ALA A 290 -5.94 29.70 -6.46
CA ALA A 290 -5.99 30.13 -5.07
C ALA A 290 -7.30 30.84 -4.68
N LYS A 291 -8.09 31.30 -5.66
CA LYS A 291 -9.30 32.11 -5.42
C LYS A 291 -10.61 31.43 -5.78
N GLN A 292 -10.56 30.50 -6.71
CA GLN A 292 -11.75 29.87 -7.26
C GLN A 292 -11.73 28.34 -7.18
N GLY A 293 -10.74 27.76 -6.49
CA GLY A 293 -10.62 26.31 -6.32
C GLY A 293 -10.16 25.57 -7.56
N PHE A 294 -10.69 24.39 -7.77
CA PHE A 294 -10.31 23.45 -8.85
C PHE A 294 -11.27 23.53 -10.04
N PHE A 295 -10.70 23.48 -11.24
CA PHE A 295 -11.44 23.41 -12.50
C PHE A 295 -11.06 22.16 -13.29
N LEU A 296 -12.05 21.51 -13.85
CA LEU A 296 -11.91 20.38 -14.76
C LEU A 296 -12.57 20.72 -16.09
N ASN A 297 -11.80 20.63 -17.18
CA ASN A 297 -12.30 20.95 -18.54
C ASN A 297 -12.88 22.37 -18.66
N GLY A 298 -12.36 23.30 -17.87
CA GLY A 298 -12.80 24.70 -17.84
C GLY A 298 -14.03 24.97 -16.97
N GLU A 299 -14.62 23.97 -16.35
CA GLU A 299 -15.73 24.11 -15.41
C GLU A 299 -15.26 24.00 -13.97
N HIS A 300 -15.78 24.84 -13.08
CA HIS A 300 -15.52 24.78 -11.66
C HIS A 300 -16.01 23.43 -11.11
N TYR A 301 -15.13 22.75 -10.36
CA TYR A 301 -15.42 21.43 -9.81
C TYR A 301 -15.06 21.38 -8.33
N TYR A 302 -16.06 21.10 -7.51
CA TYR A 302 -15.86 20.82 -6.09
C TYR A 302 -15.94 19.30 -5.88
N PHE A 303 -14.85 18.69 -5.44
CA PHE A 303 -14.82 17.25 -5.26
C PHE A 303 -15.13 16.83 -3.81
N HIS A 304 -15.82 15.71 -3.67
CA HIS A 304 -16.07 15.02 -2.43
C HIS A 304 -15.32 13.69 -2.45
N GLY A 305 -14.54 13.42 -1.42
CA GLY A 305 -13.69 12.24 -1.45
C GLY A 305 -13.42 11.60 -0.11
N ALA A 306 -12.59 10.57 -0.17
CA ALA A 306 -12.07 9.88 0.99
C ALA A 306 -10.62 9.44 0.78
N ASN A 307 -9.93 9.22 1.88
CA ASN A 307 -8.60 8.59 1.92
C ASN A 307 -8.75 7.07 1.90
N ALA A 308 -7.84 6.36 1.26
CA ALA A 308 -7.87 4.90 1.19
C ALA A 308 -6.50 4.29 1.47
N HIS A 309 -6.42 3.39 2.46
CA HIS A 309 -5.37 2.40 2.61
C HIS A 309 -5.72 1.14 1.83
N GLN A 310 -4.70 0.32 1.49
CA GLN A 310 -4.87 -0.80 0.54
C GLN A 310 -5.22 -2.14 1.19
N ASP A 311 -5.05 -2.33 2.50
CA ASP A 311 -5.15 -3.63 3.14
C ASP A 311 -6.59 -4.11 3.42
N HIS A 312 -6.79 -5.43 3.39
CA HIS A 312 -8.09 -6.08 3.60
C HIS A 312 -8.03 -7.12 4.74
N ALA A 313 -9.19 -7.32 5.39
CA ALA A 313 -9.32 -8.28 6.48
C ALA A 313 -8.87 -9.70 6.08
N GLY A 314 -7.96 -10.24 6.85
CA GLY A 314 -7.37 -11.56 6.66
C GLY A 314 -6.25 -11.62 5.63
N TRP A 315 -6.24 -10.76 4.61
CA TRP A 315 -5.27 -10.78 3.52
C TRP A 315 -4.12 -9.79 3.69
N GLY A 316 -4.29 -8.77 4.58
CA GLY A 316 -3.35 -7.66 4.69
C GLY A 316 -3.24 -6.92 3.37
N ASP A 317 -2.03 -6.52 2.97
CA ASP A 317 -1.80 -5.80 1.70
C ASP A 317 -1.98 -6.67 0.44
N ALA A 318 -2.09 -8.00 0.59
CA ALA A 318 -2.24 -8.93 -0.52
C ALA A 318 -3.67 -8.90 -1.11
N VAL A 319 -4.06 -7.79 -1.70
CA VAL A 319 -5.40 -7.55 -2.27
C VAL A 319 -5.41 -7.85 -3.76
N THR A 320 -6.45 -8.55 -4.22
CA THR A 320 -6.61 -8.87 -5.65
C THR A 320 -7.05 -7.64 -6.44
N ASP A 321 -6.87 -7.66 -7.74
CA ASP A 321 -7.41 -6.66 -8.66
C ASP A 321 -8.93 -6.44 -8.46
N ALA A 322 -9.68 -7.50 -8.22
CA ALA A 322 -11.12 -7.40 -7.98
C ALA A 322 -11.43 -6.71 -6.66
N GLY A 323 -10.65 -6.98 -5.60
CA GLY A 323 -10.73 -6.28 -4.32
C GLY A 323 -10.46 -4.78 -4.45
N VAL A 324 -9.39 -4.43 -5.17
CA VAL A 324 -9.04 -3.03 -5.47
C VAL A 324 -10.16 -2.31 -6.21
N ARG A 325 -10.72 -2.93 -7.27
CA ARG A 325 -11.84 -2.34 -8.02
C ARG A 325 -13.10 -2.19 -7.16
N ARG A 326 -13.35 -3.13 -6.26
CA ARG A 326 -14.46 -3.06 -5.30
C ARG A 326 -14.32 -1.85 -4.38
N ASP A 327 -13.13 -1.58 -3.88
CA ASP A 327 -12.86 -0.43 -3.01
C ASP A 327 -13.14 0.90 -3.72
N VAL A 328 -12.62 1.10 -4.93
CA VAL A 328 -12.91 2.31 -5.73
C VAL A 328 -14.41 2.44 -5.98
N LYS A 329 -15.08 1.34 -6.34
CA LYS A 329 -16.53 1.32 -6.56
C LYS A 329 -17.31 1.66 -5.28
N MET A 330 -16.91 1.17 -4.11
CA MET A 330 -17.60 1.46 -2.84
C MET A 330 -17.51 2.95 -2.49
N ILE A 331 -16.37 3.60 -2.76
CA ILE A 331 -16.22 5.05 -2.59
C ILE A 331 -17.12 5.80 -3.58
N LYS A 332 -17.12 5.40 -4.85
CA LYS A 332 -17.99 6.00 -5.87
C LYS A 332 -19.48 5.81 -5.53
N ASP A 333 -19.88 4.65 -5.02
CA ASP A 333 -21.26 4.34 -4.65
C ASP A 333 -21.74 5.15 -3.42
N ALA A 334 -20.83 5.60 -2.56
CA ALA A 334 -21.12 6.60 -1.52
C ALA A 334 -21.40 8.01 -2.09
N GLY A 335 -21.19 8.22 -3.40
CA GLY A 335 -21.36 9.51 -4.06
C GLY A 335 -20.08 10.36 -4.03
N MET A 336 -18.95 9.76 -3.69
CA MET A 336 -17.65 10.41 -3.70
C MET A 336 -16.97 10.20 -5.05
N ASP A 337 -16.30 11.23 -5.54
CA ASP A 337 -15.67 11.29 -6.86
C ASP A 337 -14.20 11.68 -6.81
N PHE A 338 -13.62 11.62 -5.61
CA PHE A 338 -12.22 11.87 -5.36
C PHE A 338 -11.67 10.86 -4.35
N ILE A 339 -10.46 10.37 -4.59
CA ILE A 339 -9.70 9.56 -3.64
C ILE A 339 -8.33 10.19 -3.44
N ARG A 340 -7.89 10.27 -2.18
CA ARG A 340 -6.49 10.45 -1.88
C ARG A 340 -5.89 9.08 -1.58
N GLY A 341 -4.92 8.68 -2.41
CA GLY A 341 -4.16 7.45 -2.24
C GLY A 341 -3.17 7.61 -1.08
N SER A 342 -3.67 7.44 0.13
CA SER A 342 -2.86 7.64 1.34
C SER A 342 -2.10 6.35 1.71
N HIS A 343 -0.83 6.42 2.12
CA HIS A 343 0.12 7.53 1.99
C HIS A 343 1.31 7.04 1.16
N TYR A 344 1.03 6.33 0.06
CA TYR A 344 1.99 5.61 -0.79
C TYR A 344 1.42 5.34 -2.17
N PRO A 345 2.25 5.06 -3.19
CA PRO A 345 1.78 4.66 -4.51
C PRO A 345 0.92 3.40 -4.47
N HIS A 346 -0.31 3.52 -4.97
CA HIS A 346 -1.23 2.40 -5.07
C HIS A 346 -0.92 1.50 -6.28
N SER A 347 -1.63 0.37 -6.42
CA SER A 347 -1.42 -0.53 -7.55
C SER A 347 -1.85 0.12 -8.88
N PRO A 348 -1.27 -0.28 -10.03
CA PRO A 348 -1.75 0.20 -11.34
C PRO A 348 -3.24 -0.02 -11.56
N VAL A 349 -3.80 -1.10 -11.01
CA VAL A 349 -5.24 -1.40 -11.08
C VAL A 349 -6.09 -0.38 -10.33
N PHE A 350 -5.56 0.23 -9.26
CA PHE A 350 -6.27 1.27 -8.52
C PHE A 350 -6.49 2.52 -9.37
N SER A 351 -5.44 3.00 -10.05
CA SER A 351 -5.53 4.12 -11.00
C SER A 351 -6.41 3.78 -12.20
N ASP A 352 -6.29 2.55 -12.74
CA ASP A 352 -7.17 2.02 -13.79
C ASP A 352 -8.65 2.04 -13.38
N ALA A 353 -8.97 1.65 -12.15
CA ALA A 353 -10.33 1.67 -11.61
C ALA A 353 -10.84 3.11 -11.47
N CYS A 354 -10.00 4.03 -10.95
CA CYS A 354 -10.33 5.45 -10.88
C CYS A 354 -10.62 6.04 -12.26
N ASP A 355 -9.81 5.69 -13.27
CA ASP A 355 -10.04 6.13 -14.65
C ASP A 355 -11.40 5.67 -15.21
N ARG A 356 -11.75 4.40 -15.00
CA ARG A 356 -12.96 3.75 -15.56
C ARG A 356 -14.23 4.15 -14.82
N ASP A 357 -14.14 4.27 -13.49
CA ASP A 357 -15.30 4.61 -12.66
C ASP A 357 -15.50 6.13 -12.55
N GLY A 358 -14.59 6.93 -13.10
CA GLY A 358 -14.65 8.38 -13.04
C GLY A 358 -14.45 8.90 -11.61
N VAL A 359 -13.29 8.61 -11.03
CA VAL A 359 -12.88 9.10 -9.71
C VAL A 359 -11.57 9.86 -9.86
N LEU A 360 -11.53 11.10 -9.40
CA LEU A 360 -10.30 11.88 -9.35
C LEU A 360 -9.33 11.27 -8.32
N LEU A 361 -8.04 11.29 -8.62
CA LEU A 361 -7.02 10.69 -7.77
C LEU A 361 -5.92 11.71 -7.45
N TRP A 362 -5.62 11.85 -6.17
CA TRP A 362 -4.42 12.47 -5.62
C TRP A 362 -3.46 11.34 -5.27
N GLU A 363 -2.45 11.13 -6.10
CA GLU A 363 -1.48 10.06 -5.93
C GLU A 363 -0.31 10.54 -5.08
N GLU A 364 0.08 9.76 -4.07
CA GLU A 364 1.00 10.21 -3.03
C GLU A 364 2.25 9.35 -2.94
N ASN A 365 3.41 10.01 -2.86
CA ASN A 365 4.70 9.37 -2.61
C ASN A 365 4.85 8.97 -1.15
N SER A 366 5.57 7.90 -0.88
CA SER A 366 5.74 7.29 0.44
C SER A 366 6.70 8.04 1.37
N PHE A 367 6.55 9.36 1.45
CA PHE A 367 7.26 10.23 2.40
C PHE A 367 6.27 10.87 3.37
N TRP A 368 6.14 10.29 4.56
CA TRP A 368 5.24 10.83 5.59
C TRP A 368 5.84 10.73 6.99
N GLY A 369 5.31 11.53 7.90
CA GLY A 369 5.56 11.42 9.33
C GLY A 369 4.37 10.87 10.07
N THR A 370 4.59 10.24 11.21
CA THR A 370 3.54 9.80 12.12
C THR A 370 3.41 10.74 13.30
N GLY A 371 2.17 11.03 13.70
CA GLY A 371 1.89 11.62 15.01
C GLY A 371 2.19 10.60 16.12
N GLY A 372 2.80 11.02 17.20
CA GLY A 372 3.09 10.18 18.35
C GLY A 372 4.57 10.08 18.71
N ALA A 373 4.95 9.07 19.46
CA ALA A 373 6.35 8.85 19.85
C ALA A 373 7.19 8.53 18.61
N LYS A 374 8.28 9.28 18.42
CA LYS A 374 9.18 9.13 17.29
C LYS A 374 10.33 8.24 17.70
N THR A 375 10.17 6.95 17.49
CA THR A 375 11.12 5.93 17.93
C THR A 375 12.03 5.52 16.79
N GLU A 376 13.28 5.98 16.81
CA GLU A 376 14.29 5.51 15.83
C GLU A 376 14.53 4.02 16.00
N GLY A 377 14.70 3.32 14.89
CA GLY A 377 14.92 1.87 14.88
C GLY A 377 13.66 1.03 14.69
N GLY A 378 12.49 1.64 14.50
CA GLY A 378 11.21 0.95 14.29
C GLY A 378 10.24 1.74 13.42
N TRP A 379 9.09 1.15 13.13
CA TRP A 379 8.06 1.68 12.22
C TRP A 379 7.29 2.90 12.76
N THR A 380 7.71 3.43 13.91
CA THR A 380 7.22 4.68 14.49
C THR A 380 8.24 5.80 14.46
N ALA A 381 9.29 5.67 13.63
CA ALA A 381 10.38 6.63 13.55
C ALA A 381 9.95 8.01 13.03
N SER A 382 10.81 8.99 13.23
CA SER A 382 10.70 10.33 12.62
C SER A 382 10.55 10.21 11.11
N GLY A 383 9.66 11.00 10.50
CA GLY A 383 9.44 10.97 9.04
C GLY A 383 10.70 11.26 8.24
N TYR A 384 11.60 12.11 8.76
CA TYR A 384 12.90 12.40 8.15
C TYR A 384 14.03 11.96 9.11
N PRO A 385 15.14 11.36 8.59
CA PRO A 385 16.22 10.85 9.43
C PRO A 385 16.88 11.92 10.31
N PRO A 386 16.96 11.74 11.62
CA PRO A 386 17.72 12.63 12.51
C PRO A 386 19.22 12.48 12.30
N ASN A 387 19.71 11.26 11.98
CA ASN A 387 21.12 10.99 11.76
C ASN A 387 21.55 11.46 10.36
N ALA A 388 22.58 12.29 10.31
CA ALA A 388 23.10 12.88 9.07
C ALA A 388 23.58 11.82 8.04
N ALA A 389 24.12 10.69 8.50
CA ALA A 389 24.59 9.61 7.62
C ALA A 389 23.45 8.94 6.84
N ASP A 390 22.23 8.95 7.36
CA ASP A 390 21.07 8.31 6.75
C ASP A 390 20.29 9.24 5.82
N GLN A 391 20.55 10.57 5.88
CA GLN A 391 19.76 11.57 5.15
C GLN A 391 19.86 11.42 3.64
N ALA A 392 21.08 11.41 3.08
CA ALA A 392 21.27 11.33 1.63
C ALA A 392 20.75 9.99 1.03
N PRO A 393 21.03 8.81 1.61
CA PRO A 393 20.43 7.56 1.14
C PRO A 393 18.88 7.55 1.25
N PHE A 394 18.33 8.10 2.32
CA PHE A 394 16.88 8.25 2.49
C PHE A 394 16.27 9.15 1.42
N GLU A 395 16.86 10.34 1.18
CA GLU A 395 16.39 11.24 0.13
C GLU A 395 16.41 10.56 -1.23
N ALA A 396 17.51 9.85 -1.58
CA ALA A 396 17.59 9.07 -2.82
C ALA A 396 16.52 7.97 -2.92
N SER A 397 16.12 7.39 -1.80
CA SER A 397 15.03 6.39 -1.79
C SER A 397 13.66 7.02 -2.05
N VAL A 398 13.41 8.21 -1.52
CA VAL A 398 12.16 8.98 -1.77
C VAL A 398 12.10 9.49 -3.21
N GLU A 399 13.21 10.02 -3.75
CA GLU A 399 13.34 10.47 -5.14
C GLU A 399 13.09 9.30 -6.11
N ARG A 400 13.68 8.13 -5.88
CA ARG A 400 13.40 6.92 -6.67
C ARG A 400 11.94 6.53 -6.64
N SER A 401 11.32 6.48 -5.45
CA SER A 401 9.90 6.16 -5.30
C SER A 401 9.01 7.15 -6.06
N LEU A 402 9.33 8.45 -6.04
CA LEU A 402 8.63 9.48 -6.80
C LEU A 402 8.77 9.25 -8.31
N ALA A 403 9.96 8.98 -8.80
CA ALA A 403 10.21 8.75 -10.21
C ALA A 403 9.49 7.50 -10.74
N GLU A 404 9.53 6.40 -9.98
CA GLU A 404 8.82 5.15 -10.30
C GLU A 404 7.30 5.37 -10.29
N MET A 405 6.75 6.03 -9.27
CA MET A 405 5.34 6.37 -9.17
C MET A 405 4.87 7.16 -10.39
N ILE A 406 5.55 8.25 -10.73
CA ILE A 406 5.18 9.07 -11.87
C ILE A 406 5.32 8.28 -13.17
N ARG A 407 6.40 7.51 -13.36
CA ARG A 407 6.60 6.71 -14.57
C ARG A 407 5.49 5.70 -14.80
N ILE A 408 5.05 5.00 -13.74
CA ILE A 408 4.00 3.99 -13.81
C ILE A 408 2.64 4.63 -14.09
N HIS A 409 2.33 5.76 -13.42
CA HIS A 409 0.97 6.29 -13.37
C HIS A 409 0.70 7.52 -14.24
N ARG A 410 1.70 8.11 -14.90
CA ARG A 410 1.59 9.41 -15.61
C ARG A 410 0.56 9.49 -16.75
N ASN A 411 0.05 8.35 -17.23
CA ASN A 411 -0.94 8.35 -18.31
C ASN A 411 -2.39 8.33 -17.82
N HIS A 412 -2.65 8.16 -16.52
CA HIS A 412 -4.00 8.08 -15.96
C HIS A 412 -4.66 9.47 -15.90
N PRO A 413 -5.81 9.67 -16.58
CA PRO A 413 -6.53 10.96 -16.56
C PRO A 413 -7.15 11.26 -15.19
N SER A 414 -7.41 10.27 -14.36
CA SER A 414 -7.92 10.43 -12.99
C SER A 414 -6.96 11.20 -12.10
N ILE A 415 -5.64 11.07 -12.28
CA ILE A 415 -4.64 11.71 -11.42
C ILE A 415 -4.60 13.22 -11.69
N VAL A 416 -4.91 14.00 -10.65
CA VAL A 416 -5.00 15.47 -10.71
C VAL A 416 -3.91 16.19 -9.94
N ALA A 417 -3.11 15.47 -9.15
CA ALA A 417 -1.94 16.00 -8.44
C ALA A 417 -0.98 14.86 -8.08
N TRP A 418 0.32 15.16 -8.13
CA TRP A 418 1.37 14.34 -7.55
C TRP A 418 1.71 14.87 -6.17
N SER A 419 1.53 14.08 -5.12
CA SER A 419 1.82 14.49 -3.77
C SER A 419 3.21 14.05 -3.34
N MET A 420 4.00 15.00 -2.83
CA MET A 420 5.37 14.73 -2.38
C MET A 420 5.41 13.97 -1.05
N GLY A 421 4.31 13.95 -0.32
CA GLY A 421 4.23 13.26 0.96
C GLY A 421 3.13 13.79 1.87
N ASN A 422 3.06 13.28 3.10
CA ASN A 422 2.06 13.62 4.11
C ASN A 422 2.66 13.98 5.47
N GLU A 423 2.20 15.08 6.08
CA GLU A 423 2.49 15.42 7.48
C GLU A 423 3.97 15.29 7.89
N VAL A 424 4.88 15.56 6.97
CA VAL A 424 6.34 15.40 7.16
C VAL A 424 6.88 16.26 8.32
N PHE A 425 6.09 17.18 8.83
CA PHE A 425 6.41 17.95 10.06
C PHE A 425 6.40 17.06 11.32
N PHE A 426 5.84 15.87 11.29
CA PHE A 426 6.05 14.86 12.31
C PHE A 426 7.46 14.25 12.21
N SER A 427 8.41 15.15 12.19
CA SER A 427 9.85 14.95 12.25
C SER A 427 10.44 15.78 13.38
N ASN A 428 11.71 15.61 13.69
CA ASN A 428 12.37 16.48 14.68
C ASN A 428 12.37 17.93 14.18
N GLY A 429 11.93 18.86 15.02
CA GLY A 429 11.71 20.27 14.61
C GLY A 429 12.95 20.98 14.08
N ASN A 430 14.14 20.63 14.55
CA ASN A 430 15.43 21.16 14.08
C ASN A 430 15.74 20.74 12.63
N LEU A 431 15.09 19.70 12.10
CA LEU A 431 15.27 19.21 10.74
C LEU A 431 14.36 19.89 9.71
N MET A 432 13.38 20.70 10.15
CA MET A 432 12.44 21.36 9.25
C MET A 432 13.11 22.19 8.13
N PRO A 433 14.22 22.90 8.33
CA PRO A 433 14.91 23.57 7.22
C PRO A 433 15.40 22.58 6.13
N LYS A 434 15.92 21.41 6.51
CA LYS A 434 16.35 20.37 5.57
C LYS A 434 15.14 19.74 4.85
N ILE A 435 14.07 19.47 5.59
CA ILE A 435 12.83 18.91 5.04
C ILE A 435 12.24 19.87 4.00
N ARG A 436 12.17 21.17 4.28
CA ARG A 436 11.71 22.17 3.31
C ARG A 436 12.57 22.20 2.05
N ALA A 437 13.90 22.19 2.20
CA ALA A 437 14.81 22.13 1.05
C ALA A 437 14.63 20.85 0.23
N PHE A 438 14.41 19.72 0.88
CA PHE A 438 14.16 18.45 0.22
C PHE A 438 12.82 18.44 -0.51
N LEU A 439 11.72 18.88 0.12
CA LEU A 439 10.42 19.03 -0.55
C LEU A 439 10.51 19.93 -1.79
N THR A 440 11.28 21.02 -1.71
CA THR A 440 11.49 21.90 -2.89
C THR A 440 12.16 21.16 -4.05
N ARG A 441 13.12 20.25 -3.77
CA ARG A 441 13.73 19.40 -4.81
C ARG A 441 12.74 18.40 -5.38
N LEU A 442 11.94 17.73 -4.54
CA LEU A 442 10.91 16.78 -4.99
C LEU A 442 9.88 17.45 -5.89
N VAL A 443 9.44 18.67 -5.56
CA VAL A 443 8.54 19.46 -6.41
C VAL A 443 9.17 19.74 -7.78
N ALA A 444 10.43 20.14 -7.81
CA ALA A 444 11.14 20.38 -9.07
C ALA A 444 11.28 19.10 -9.90
N GLU A 445 11.61 17.98 -9.27
CA GLU A 445 11.70 16.67 -9.91
C GLU A 445 10.35 16.21 -10.49
N ALA A 446 9.26 16.39 -9.73
CA ALA A 446 7.92 16.05 -10.21
C ALA A 446 7.55 16.84 -11.48
N HIS A 447 7.89 18.13 -11.55
CA HIS A 447 7.69 18.95 -12.74
C HIS A 447 8.54 18.53 -13.95
N GLU A 448 9.76 18.01 -13.70
CA GLU A 448 10.61 17.45 -14.77
C GLU A 448 10.04 16.15 -15.33
N LEU A 449 9.52 15.29 -14.45
CA LEU A 449 8.98 13.98 -14.79
C LEU A 449 7.59 14.08 -15.46
N ASP A 450 6.75 15.00 -14.98
CA ASP A 450 5.42 15.28 -15.54
C ASP A 450 5.03 16.77 -15.39
N PRO A 451 5.31 17.59 -16.40
CA PRO A 451 4.94 19.00 -16.40
C PRO A 451 3.42 19.25 -16.59
N SER A 452 2.62 18.22 -16.78
CA SER A 452 1.17 18.36 -17.05
C SER A 452 0.30 18.38 -15.78
N ARG A 453 0.89 18.08 -14.60
CA ARG A 453 0.20 18.03 -13.32
C ARG A 453 0.94 18.83 -12.26
N PRO A 454 0.22 19.42 -11.29
CA PRO A 454 0.85 20.11 -10.17
C PRO A 454 1.49 19.14 -9.20
N ALA A 455 2.56 19.61 -8.55
CA ALA A 455 3.16 18.98 -7.38
C ALA A 455 2.46 19.47 -6.11
N ALA A 456 1.92 18.56 -5.32
CA ALA A 456 1.16 18.85 -4.12
C ALA A 456 1.87 18.30 -2.86
N ILE A 457 1.43 18.72 -1.68
CA ILE A 457 1.90 18.15 -0.40
C ILE A 457 0.67 17.97 0.49
N GLY A 458 0.50 16.75 1.03
CA GLY A 458 -0.55 16.45 2.01
C GLY A 458 -0.15 16.87 3.43
N GLY A 459 -1.13 17.26 4.25
CA GLY A 459 -0.90 17.59 5.65
C GLY A 459 0.10 18.72 5.87
N VAL A 460 -0.15 19.91 5.29
CA VAL A 460 0.79 21.06 5.35
C VAL A 460 0.52 22.07 6.45
N GLN A 461 -0.40 21.80 7.34
CA GLN A 461 -0.90 22.75 8.36
C GLN A 461 0.16 23.21 9.38
N ARG A 462 1.36 22.65 9.33
CA ARG A 462 2.48 23.00 10.24
C ARG A 462 3.81 22.98 9.47
N GLY A 463 4.85 23.52 10.11
CA GLY A 463 6.23 23.40 9.59
C GLY A 463 6.56 24.39 8.48
N GLN A 464 5.65 25.31 8.11
CA GLN A 464 5.85 26.29 7.02
C GLN A 464 6.18 25.59 5.68
N ILE A 465 5.41 24.56 5.33
CA ILE A 465 5.58 23.76 4.10
C ILE A 465 4.43 23.97 3.11
N ASP A 466 3.42 24.73 3.48
CA ASP A 466 2.20 24.98 2.72
C ASP A 466 2.39 25.78 1.41
N HIS A 467 3.48 26.52 1.29
CA HIS A 467 3.84 27.29 0.09
C HIS A 467 5.00 26.69 -0.72
N ILE A 468 5.35 25.42 -0.51
CA ILE A 468 6.44 24.76 -1.25
C ILE A 468 5.92 24.10 -2.52
N GLY A 469 4.80 23.38 -2.42
CA GLY A 469 4.12 22.78 -3.58
C GLY A 469 3.20 23.75 -4.30
N ASP A 470 2.69 23.36 -5.47
CA ASP A 470 1.70 24.13 -6.23
C ASP A 470 0.31 24.09 -5.55
N VAL A 471 0.02 22.99 -4.86
CA VAL A 471 -1.24 22.76 -4.15
C VAL A 471 -0.98 22.30 -2.71
N ALA A 472 -1.61 22.99 -1.76
CA ALA A 472 -1.54 22.67 -0.34
C ALA A 472 -2.68 21.73 0.09
N GLY A 473 -2.33 20.60 0.73
CA GLY A 473 -3.30 19.71 1.38
C GLY A 473 -3.34 19.97 2.89
N TYR A 474 -4.49 20.35 3.42
CA TYR A 474 -4.66 20.57 4.86
C TYR A 474 -5.38 19.42 5.53
N ASN A 475 -4.84 18.90 6.62
CA ASN A 475 -5.38 17.79 7.40
C ASN A 475 -6.02 18.26 8.71
N GLY A 476 -6.87 17.39 9.29
CA GLY A 476 -7.38 17.51 10.66
C GLY A 476 -8.64 18.34 10.81
N ASP A 477 -8.53 19.57 11.25
CA ASP A 477 -9.66 20.36 11.73
C ASP A 477 -10.66 20.83 10.64
N GLY A 478 -10.54 20.24 9.44
CA GLY A 478 -11.40 20.59 8.33
C GLY A 478 -11.13 21.99 7.78
N ALA A 479 -12.03 22.46 6.94
CA ALA A 479 -11.84 23.73 6.23
C ALA A 479 -11.86 24.97 7.12
N LYS A 480 -12.51 24.92 8.28
CA LYS A 480 -12.69 26.10 9.12
C LYS A 480 -11.39 26.62 9.73
N MET A 481 -10.38 25.75 9.92
CA MET A 481 -9.07 26.16 10.41
C MET A 481 -8.21 26.86 9.37
N PHE A 482 -8.44 26.59 8.09
CA PHE A 482 -7.56 27.06 7.01
C PHE A 482 -8.32 28.00 6.08
N MET A 483 -8.85 29.08 6.66
CA MET A 483 -9.63 30.08 5.96
C MET A 483 -8.75 30.93 5.04
N ASN A 484 -9.04 30.87 3.72
CA ASN A 484 -8.39 31.67 2.69
C ASN A 484 -6.85 31.61 2.72
N PRO A 485 -6.24 30.44 2.49
CA PRO A 485 -4.79 30.27 2.62
C PRO A 485 -3.97 31.04 1.57
N GLY A 486 -4.61 31.56 0.52
CA GLY A 486 -3.94 32.34 -0.55
C GLY A 486 -3.13 31.51 -1.54
N ILE A 487 -3.25 30.19 -1.49
CA ILE A 487 -2.64 29.21 -2.40
C ILE A 487 -3.71 28.20 -2.83
N PRO A 488 -3.60 27.58 -4.03
CA PRO A 488 -4.47 26.45 -4.40
C PRO A 488 -4.46 25.39 -3.30
N SER A 489 -5.60 24.92 -2.85
CA SER A 489 -5.65 24.04 -1.69
C SER A 489 -6.87 23.12 -1.67
N ALA A 490 -6.72 22.00 -0.95
CA ALA A 490 -7.80 21.09 -0.62
C ALA A 490 -7.73 20.70 0.87
N VAL A 491 -8.84 20.23 1.45
CA VAL A 491 -8.81 19.50 2.73
C VAL A 491 -8.51 18.04 2.43
N THR A 492 -7.28 17.63 2.69
CA THR A 492 -6.80 16.28 2.38
C THR A 492 -7.21 15.26 3.43
N GLU A 493 -7.56 15.70 4.66
CA GLU A 493 -8.13 14.82 5.68
C GLU A 493 -9.11 15.61 6.57
N TYR A 494 -10.31 15.03 6.78
CA TYR A 494 -11.28 15.45 7.79
C TYR A 494 -12.03 14.23 8.32
N GLY A 495 -12.77 14.36 9.41
CA GLY A 495 -13.63 13.29 9.93
C GLY A 495 -13.02 12.52 11.08
N SER A 496 -12.10 11.62 10.83
CA SER A 496 -11.33 10.85 11.84
C SER A 496 -12.20 10.30 13.00
N THR A 497 -13.40 9.78 12.69
CA THR A 497 -14.34 9.29 13.69
C THR A 497 -14.12 7.81 13.94
N VAL A 498 -13.58 7.45 15.10
CA VAL A 498 -13.39 6.07 15.53
C VAL A 498 -14.74 5.44 15.85
N ALA A 499 -15.12 4.42 15.11
CA ALA A 499 -16.37 3.69 15.36
C ALA A 499 -16.32 2.27 14.77
N ASP A 500 -16.83 1.31 15.52
CA ASP A 500 -17.18 0.00 15.00
C ASP A 500 -18.49 0.04 14.19
N ARG A 501 -18.72 -0.96 13.33
CA ARG A 501 -20.03 -1.19 12.73
C ARG A 501 -21.05 -1.57 13.81
N PRO A 502 -22.31 -1.05 13.78
CA PRO A 502 -22.90 -0.29 12.68
C PRO A 502 -22.52 1.20 12.61
N GLY A 503 -21.92 1.80 13.65
CA GLY A 503 -21.59 3.22 13.70
C GLY A 503 -22.82 4.15 13.72
N GLU A 504 -22.59 5.44 13.58
CA GLU A 504 -23.63 6.48 13.56
C GLU A 504 -24.03 6.87 12.15
N TYR A 505 -25.29 7.25 11.95
CA TYR A 505 -25.78 7.85 10.71
C TYR A 505 -25.53 9.35 10.75
N ALA A 506 -24.25 9.73 10.53
CA ALA A 506 -23.77 11.09 10.61
C ALA A 506 -22.53 11.28 9.71
N PRO A 507 -22.21 12.52 9.29
CA PRO A 507 -20.97 12.80 8.59
C PRO A 507 -19.75 12.68 9.52
N GLY A 508 -18.56 12.66 8.94
CA GLY A 508 -17.32 12.86 9.69
C GLY A 508 -17.20 14.28 10.23
N TRP A 509 -16.44 14.45 11.29
CA TRP A 509 -16.23 15.76 11.88
C TRP A 509 -15.53 16.71 10.88
N GLY A 510 -16.01 17.96 10.83
CA GLY A 510 -15.48 18.97 9.90
C GLY A 510 -16.02 18.90 8.48
N ASP A 511 -17.07 18.08 8.21
CA ASP A 511 -17.74 18.06 6.91
C ASP A 511 -18.24 19.46 6.50
N LEU A 512 -17.98 19.81 5.23
CA LEU A 512 -18.30 21.12 4.65
C LEU A 512 -19.42 21.05 3.61
N GLN A 513 -20.16 19.97 3.56
CA GLN A 513 -21.28 19.86 2.64
C GLN A 513 -22.24 21.04 2.85
N GLY A 514 -22.58 21.71 1.75
CA GLY A 514 -23.51 22.84 1.80
C GLY A 514 -22.91 24.18 2.28
N GLN A 515 -21.59 24.30 2.28
CA GLN A 515 -20.90 25.57 2.56
C GLN A 515 -20.37 26.22 1.25
N PRO A 516 -21.24 26.84 0.42
CA PRO A 516 -20.88 27.39 -0.87
C PRO A 516 -20.06 28.69 -0.78
N GLU A 517 -19.97 29.32 0.39
CA GLU A 517 -19.24 30.57 0.63
C GLU A 517 -17.72 30.43 0.44
N PHE A 518 -17.20 29.20 0.39
CA PHE A 518 -15.76 28.96 0.18
C PHE A 518 -15.44 28.70 -1.29
N ALA A 519 -15.63 29.66 -2.16
CA ALA A 519 -15.38 29.52 -3.59
C ALA A 519 -13.93 29.11 -3.92
N TRP A 520 -12.97 29.45 -3.08
CA TRP A 520 -11.56 29.09 -3.22
C TRP A 520 -11.27 27.62 -2.81
N ARG A 521 -12.21 26.91 -2.19
CA ARG A 521 -12.06 25.54 -1.75
C ARG A 521 -12.22 24.59 -2.94
N SER A 522 -11.23 23.73 -3.16
CA SER A 522 -11.27 22.73 -4.26
C SER A 522 -12.10 21.50 -3.93
N GLY A 523 -12.08 21.08 -2.67
CA GLY A 523 -12.79 19.90 -2.19
C GLY A 523 -12.25 19.39 -0.87
N GLN A 524 -12.75 18.20 -0.47
CA GLN A 524 -12.37 17.57 0.81
C GLN A 524 -12.35 16.05 0.70
N ALA A 525 -11.49 15.40 1.48
CA ALA A 525 -11.36 13.94 1.60
C ALA A 525 -11.53 13.47 3.05
N LEU A 526 -12.50 12.58 3.28
CA LEU A 526 -12.76 11.96 4.58
C LEU A 526 -11.58 11.06 5.00
N TRP A 527 -11.16 11.14 6.24
CA TRP A 527 -10.32 10.12 6.88
C TRP A 527 -11.19 9.17 7.70
N ALA A 528 -11.52 7.94 7.20
CA ALA A 528 -11.07 7.39 5.93
C ALA A 528 -12.23 6.65 5.23
N ALA A 529 -12.00 6.11 4.04
CA ALA A 529 -12.99 5.27 3.36
C ALA A 529 -13.21 3.95 4.10
N PHE A 530 -12.10 3.27 4.43
CA PHE A 530 -12.09 1.93 5.00
C PHE A 530 -11.36 1.89 6.34
N ASP A 531 -11.83 1.03 7.24
CA ASP A 531 -10.98 0.58 8.33
C ASP A 531 -9.78 -0.17 7.75
N HIS A 532 -8.64 -0.04 8.39
CA HIS A 532 -7.39 -0.67 7.98
C HIS A 532 -6.61 -1.23 9.18
N GLY A 533 -5.64 -2.08 8.95
CA GLY A 533 -4.72 -2.53 9.97
C GLY A 533 -3.86 -1.38 10.49
N SER A 534 -3.70 -1.27 11.80
CA SER A 534 -2.93 -0.18 12.41
C SER A 534 -2.08 -0.64 13.56
N ILE A 535 -0.82 -0.18 13.58
CA ILE A 535 0.08 -0.35 14.73
C ILE A 535 -0.35 0.48 15.95
N PHE A 536 -1.23 1.46 15.76
CA PHE A 536 -1.81 2.31 16.79
C PHE A 536 -3.27 1.96 17.12
N SER A 537 -3.61 0.68 17.08
CA SER A 537 -4.90 0.14 17.53
C SER A 537 -6.12 0.84 16.89
N THR A 538 -6.76 1.78 17.60
CA THR A 538 -8.00 2.44 17.13
C THR A 538 -7.81 3.39 15.95
N MET A 539 -6.59 3.78 15.61
CA MET A 539 -6.34 4.64 14.44
C MET A 539 -6.83 4.00 13.13
N GLY A 540 -6.79 2.68 13.04
CA GLY A 540 -7.33 1.94 11.90
C GLY A 540 -8.85 1.80 11.85
N GLN A 541 -9.62 2.34 12.81
CA GLN A 541 -11.07 2.18 12.90
C GLN A 541 -11.84 3.47 12.51
N MET A 542 -11.26 4.30 11.66
CA MET A 542 -11.83 5.59 11.25
C MET A 542 -12.55 5.54 9.89
N GLY A 543 -12.67 4.36 9.28
CA GLY A 543 -13.35 4.17 8.00
C GLY A 543 -14.86 4.36 8.07
N MET A 544 -15.46 4.86 6.99
CA MET A 544 -16.93 4.81 6.80
C MET A 544 -17.41 3.40 6.41
N VAL A 545 -16.50 2.51 6.05
CA VAL A 545 -16.69 1.08 5.78
C VAL A 545 -15.79 0.30 6.73
N ASP A 546 -16.26 -0.82 7.28
CA ASP A 546 -15.45 -1.61 8.20
C ASP A 546 -14.31 -2.39 7.49
N TYR A 547 -13.42 -3.01 8.26
CA TYR A 547 -12.27 -3.73 7.74
C TYR A 547 -12.65 -4.92 6.84
N PHE A 548 -13.84 -5.49 7.03
CA PHE A 548 -14.40 -6.57 6.21
C PHE A 548 -15.16 -6.08 4.97
N ARG A 549 -15.03 -4.79 4.63
CA ARG A 549 -15.72 -4.14 3.50
C ARG A 549 -17.24 -4.19 3.60
N LEU A 550 -17.78 -4.10 4.83
CA LEU A 550 -19.19 -3.88 5.06
C LEU A 550 -19.46 -2.41 5.44
N PRO A 551 -20.43 -1.74 4.81
CA PRO A 551 -20.70 -0.33 5.07
C PRO A 551 -21.16 -0.06 6.51
N LYS A 552 -20.57 0.95 7.16
CA LYS A 552 -21.10 1.53 8.39
C LYS A 552 -22.25 2.51 8.06
N ARG A 553 -23.04 2.93 9.05
CA ARG A 553 -24.14 3.88 8.82
C ARG A 553 -23.68 5.21 8.25
N GLN A 554 -22.47 5.64 8.54
CA GLN A 554 -21.82 6.81 7.97
C GLN A 554 -21.70 6.74 6.43
N TRP A 555 -21.36 5.59 5.84
CA TRP A 555 -21.34 5.39 4.39
C TRP A 555 -22.71 5.65 3.76
N TYR A 556 -23.80 5.20 4.39
CA TYR A 556 -25.16 5.43 3.93
C TYR A 556 -25.57 6.91 4.09
N TRP A 557 -25.01 7.61 5.09
CA TRP A 557 -25.22 9.04 5.24
C TRP A 557 -24.66 9.79 4.03
N TYR A 558 -23.39 9.52 3.63
CA TYR A 558 -22.78 10.14 2.46
C TYR A 558 -23.53 9.80 1.18
N ARG A 559 -23.92 8.54 0.99
CA ARG A 559 -24.72 8.13 -0.18
C ARG A 559 -26.06 8.89 -0.26
N ASN A 560 -26.72 9.09 0.85
CA ASN A 560 -27.94 9.91 0.88
C ASN A 560 -27.65 11.39 0.59
N ALA A 561 -26.63 11.95 1.23
CA ALA A 561 -26.25 13.34 1.09
C ALA A 561 -25.84 13.71 -0.35
N TYR A 562 -25.04 12.85 -1.00
CA TYR A 562 -24.48 13.16 -2.33
C TYR A 562 -25.28 12.59 -3.50
N ARG A 563 -26.05 11.54 -3.30
CA ARG A 563 -26.81 10.87 -4.36
C ARG A 563 -28.34 10.87 -4.16
N GLY A 564 -28.84 11.35 -3.02
CA GLY A 564 -30.28 11.33 -2.69
C GLY A 564 -30.83 9.92 -2.47
N ILE A 565 -29.96 8.91 -2.23
CA ILE A 565 -30.40 7.52 -2.02
C ILE A 565 -30.61 7.30 -0.52
N ALA A 566 -31.87 7.12 -0.12
CA ALA A 566 -32.22 6.89 1.27
C ALA A 566 -31.52 5.63 1.85
N PRO A 567 -31.16 5.64 3.16
CA PRO A 567 -30.59 4.46 3.81
C PRO A 567 -31.62 3.33 3.87
N PRO A 568 -31.16 2.05 3.98
CA PRO A 568 -32.05 0.93 4.22
C PRO A 568 -32.69 1.03 5.62
N THR A 569 -33.75 0.30 5.82
CA THR A 569 -34.26 0.08 7.19
C THR A 569 -33.24 -0.74 7.97
N TRP A 570 -32.78 -0.20 9.09
CA TRP A 570 -31.76 -0.85 9.91
C TRP A 570 -32.32 -2.14 10.54
N PRO A 571 -31.52 -3.21 10.62
CA PRO A 571 -31.90 -4.40 11.35
C PRO A 571 -32.07 -4.08 12.83
N VAL A 572 -33.01 -4.79 13.48
CA VAL A 572 -33.26 -4.70 14.92
C VAL A 572 -33.17 -6.10 15.54
N GLU A 573 -32.99 -6.16 16.84
CA GLU A 573 -33.02 -7.46 17.53
C GLU A 573 -34.34 -8.21 17.28
N GLY A 574 -34.25 -9.53 17.13
CA GLY A 574 -35.34 -10.41 16.85
C GLY A 574 -35.04 -11.86 17.25
N THR A 575 -35.87 -12.79 16.80
CA THR A 575 -35.68 -14.23 17.02
C THR A 575 -34.93 -14.82 15.81
N ALA A 576 -33.69 -15.17 15.99
CA ALA A 576 -32.86 -15.78 14.94
C ALA A 576 -33.41 -17.17 14.55
N ALA A 577 -33.55 -17.42 13.26
CA ALA A 577 -34.12 -18.69 12.74
C ALA A 577 -33.19 -19.35 11.69
N ALA A 578 -32.50 -18.56 10.89
CA ALA A 578 -31.69 -19.08 9.80
C ALA A 578 -30.50 -18.14 9.47
N LEU A 579 -29.59 -18.65 8.68
CA LEU A 579 -28.58 -17.87 7.98
C LEU A 579 -28.94 -17.72 6.51
N THR A 580 -28.47 -16.63 5.89
CA THR A 580 -28.32 -16.49 4.44
C THR A 580 -26.85 -16.38 4.10
N LEU A 581 -26.47 -16.80 2.89
CA LEU A 581 -25.10 -16.71 2.37
C LEU A 581 -25.15 -16.27 0.92
N GLU A 582 -24.50 -15.20 0.60
CA GLU A 582 -24.42 -14.65 -0.74
C GLU A 582 -22.98 -14.27 -1.12
N SER A 583 -22.77 -14.06 -2.40
CA SER A 583 -21.50 -13.61 -3.00
C SER A 583 -21.78 -12.30 -3.72
N ASN A 584 -20.89 -11.32 -3.57
CA ASN A 584 -20.96 -10.05 -4.31
C ASN A 584 -20.17 -10.09 -5.63
N HIS A 585 -19.71 -11.25 -6.06
CA HIS A 585 -19.03 -11.40 -7.35
C HIS A 585 -19.95 -11.05 -8.52
N ASP A 586 -19.41 -10.34 -9.48
CA ASP A 586 -20.10 -10.05 -10.73
C ASP A 586 -20.53 -11.34 -11.45
N LYS A 587 -21.41 -11.24 -12.43
CA LYS A 587 -21.93 -12.41 -13.13
C LYS A 587 -20.80 -13.20 -13.83
N GLY A 588 -20.70 -14.47 -13.50
CA GLY A 588 -19.75 -15.40 -14.13
C GLY A 588 -18.92 -16.19 -13.14
N PRO A 589 -17.99 -17.04 -13.61
CA PRO A 589 -17.06 -17.76 -12.76
C PRO A 589 -15.94 -16.84 -12.25
N LEU A 590 -15.41 -17.13 -11.05
CA LEU A 590 -14.19 -16.53 -10.53
C LEU A 590 -13.00 -16.87 -11.44
N ARG A 591 -12.13 -15.93 -11.71
CA ARG A 591 -10.85 -16.22 -12.38
C ARG A 591 -9.88 -16.83 -11.38
N ALA A 592 -9.35 -17.98 -11.74
CA ALA A 592 -8.45 -18.76 -10.88
C ALA A 592 -6.97 -18.43 -11.20
N ASP A 593 -6.61 -17.14 -11.16
CA ASP A 593 -5.27 -16.66 -11.54
C ASP A 593 -4.58 -15.74 -10.51
N GLY A 594 -5.27 -15.38 -9.43
CA GLY A 594 -4.76 -14.47 -8.40
C GLY A 594 -5.34 -13.07 -8.47
N THR A 595 -5.89 -12.67 -9.64
CA THR A 595 -6.44 -11.31 -9.84
C THR A 595 -7.89 -11.17 -9.41
N ASP A 596 -8.56 -12.26 -8.99
CA ASP A 596 -9.99 -12.28 -8.71
C ASP A 596 -10.32 -12.87 -7.35
N ASP A 597 -11.38 -12.37 -6.76
CA ASP A 597 -11.98 -12.85 -5.51
C ASP A 597 -13.48 -12.62 -5.49
N THR A 598 -14.12 -13.09 -4.45
CA THR A 598 -15.48 -12.71 -4.08
C THR A 598 -15.59 -12.47 -2.59
N GLN A 599 -16.30 -11.43 -2.19
CA GLN A 599 -16.73 -11.26 -0.82
C GLN A 599 -17.96 -12.15 -0.55
N LEU A 600 -17.81 -13.08 0.40
CA LEU A 600 -18.89 -13.91 0.93
C LEU A 600 -19.55 -13.17 2.08
N ILE A 601 -20.86 -12.99 2.02
CA ILE A 601 -21.63 -12.24 3.02
C ILE A 601 -22.63 -13.19 3.68
N VAL A 602 -22.55 -13.27 5.01
CA VAL A 602 -23.47 -14.06 5.84
C VAL A 602 -24.39 -13.12 6.62
N ARG A 603 -25.71 -13.37 6.62
CA ARG A 603 -26.67 -12.63 7.45
C ARG A 603 -27.49 -13.55 8.31
N VAL A 604 -27.78 -13.08 9.52
CA VAL A 604 -28.74 -13.72 10.44
C VAL A 604 -30.12 -13.18 10.14
N VAL A 605 -31.06 -14.11 9.93
CA VAL A 605 -32.44 -13.78 9.58
C VAL A 605 -33.46 -14.44 10.53
N ASP A 606 -34.62 -13.82 10.67
CA ASP A 606 -35.78 -14.39 11.39
C ASP A 606 -36.50 -15.47 10.57
N SER A 607 -37.61 -15.99 11.08
CA SER A 607 -38.40 -17.02 10.42
C SER A 607 -39.07 -16.56 9.11
N THR A 608 -39.16 -15.24 8.88
CA THR A 608 -39.72 -14.65 7.66
C THR A 608 -38.65 -14.39 6.60
N GLY A 609 -37.35 -14.56 6.95
CA GLY A 609 -36.20 -14.26 6.09
C GLY A 609 -35.73 -12.81 6.17
N LYS A 610 -36.26 -12.00 7.10
CA LYS A 610 -35.84 -10.63 7.34
C LYS A 610 -34.56 -10.62 8.17
N GLN A 611 -33.56 -9.81 7.78
CA GLN A 611 -32.32 -9.61 8.54
C GLN A 611 -32.64 -9.00 9.92
N ILE A 612 -31.95 -9.51 10.94
CA ILE A 612 -31.99 -9.03 12.32
C ILE A 612 -30.57 -8.71 12.81
N SER A 613 -30.45 -7.89 13.86
CA SER A 613 -29.14 -7.44 14.38
C SER A 613 -28.47 -8.42 15.35
N ASN A 614 -29.14 -9.52 15.71
CA ASN A 614 -28.54 -10.56 16.55
C ASN A 614 -27.28 -11.14 15.88
N SER A 615 -26.21 -11.25 16.64
CA SER A 615 -24.90 -11.64 16.14
C SER A 615 -24.35 -12.89 16.86
N PRO A 616 -24.98 -14.09 16.69
CA PRO A 616 -24.45 -15.33 17.22
C PRO A 616 -23.14 -15.71 16.52
N PRO A 617 -22.28 -16.57 17.10
CA PRO A 617 -21.13 -17.12 16.37
C PRO A 617 -21.58 -17.83 15.09
N VAL A 618 -20.85 -17.56 13.99
CA VAL A 618 -21.09 -18.14 12.67
C VAL A 618 -19.80 -18.73 12.11
N THR A 619 -19.84 -19.99 11.68
CA THR A 619 -18.75 -20.64 10.96
C THR A 619 -19.07 -20.67 9.47
N LEU A 620 -18.15 -20.17 8.65
CA LEU A 620 -18.15 -20.28 7.21
C LEU A 620 -17.10 -21.32 6.79
N ARG A 621 -17.48 -22.30 5.98
CA ARG A 621 -16.62 -23.41 5.60
C ARG A 621 -16.71 -23.72 4.11
N ILE A 622 -15.57 -23.91 3.45
CA ILE A 622 -15.46 -24.49 2.11
C ILE A 622 -15.58 -26.01 2.24
N VAL A 623 -16.76 -26.53 1.92
CA VAL A 623 -17.08 -27.97 2.04
C VAL A 623 -16.36 -28.79 0.96
N SER A 624 -16.29 -28.24 -0.26
CA SER A 624 -15.56 -28.89 -1.36
C SER A 624 -15.11 -27.87 -2.41
N GLY A 625 -14.15 -28.28 -3.24
CA GLY A 625 -13.63 -27.45 -4.32
C GLY A 625 -12.39 -26.62 -3.92
N PRO A 626 -11.87 -25.81 -4.87
CA PRO A 626 -10.56 -25.16 -4.75
C PRO A 626 -10.60 -23.75 -4.10
N GLY A 627 -11.64 -23.39 -3.37
CA GLY A 627 -11.71 -22.08 -2.68
C GLY A 627 -10.68 -21.97 -1.57
N GLU A 628 -10.27 -20.73 -1.30
CA GLU A 628 -9.31 -20.34 -0.26
C GLU A 628 -9.81 -19.12 0.50
N LEU A 629 -9.95 -19.24 1.82
CA LEU A 629 -10.14 -18.15 2.77
C LEU A 629 -8.78 -17.74 3.35
N PRO A 630 -8.63 -16.55 3.93
CA PRO A 630 -7.36 -16.18 4.57
C PRO A 630 -6.94 -17.16 5.68
N THR A 631 -7.90 -17.76 6.38
CA THR A 631 -7.69 -18.79 7.41
C THR A 631 -7.61 -20.22 6.84
N GLY A 632 -7.57 -20.39 5.54
CA GLY A 632 -7.56 -21.69 4.87
C GLY A 632 -8.94 -22.12 4.37
N ARG A 633 -9.56 -23.14 4.98
CA ARG A 633 -10.85 -23.67 4.50
C ARG A 633 -12.05 -23.33 5.38
N SER A 634 -11.84 -22.71 6.52
CA SER A 634 -12.92 -22.29 7.42
C SER A 634 -12.54 -21.03 8.18
N ILE A 635 -13.54 -20.24 8.53
CA ILE A 635 -13.42 -19.05 9.38
C ILE A 635 -14.59 -19.01 10.34
N GLU A 636 -14.35 -18.61 11.58
CA GLU A 636 -15.38 -18.42 12.60
C GLU A 636 -15.48 -16.93 12.94
N PHE A 637 -16.68 -16.38 12.77
CA PHE A 637 -17.04 -15.03 13.19
C PHE A 637 -17.68 -15.08 14.57
N THR A 638 -17.22 -14.21 15.47
CA THR A 638 -17.74 -14.11 16.84
C THR A 638 -18.23 -12.69 17.13
N PRO A 639 -19.17 -12.51 18.07
CA PRO A 639 -19.65 -11.16 18.41
C PRO A 639 -18.60 -10.29 19.08
N LYS A 640 -17.54 -10.91 19.61
CA LYS A 640 -16.41 -10.25 20.27
C LYS A 640 -15.12 -10.84 19.74
N GLY A 641 -14.23 -9.99 19.25
CA GLY A 641 -12.96 -10.42 18.69
C GLY A 641 -12.65 -9.74 17.36
N ASP A 642 -11.50 -10.08 16.83
CA ASP A 642 -10.98 -9.46 15.59
C ASP A 642 -11.71 -9.96 14.33
N ILE A 643 -12.22 -11.19 14.36
CA ILE A 643 -13.05 -11.76 13.28
C ILE A 643 -14.51 -11.65 13.73
N ALA A 644 -15.10 -10.49 13.43
CA ALA A 644 -16.38 -10.10 14.04
C ALA A 644 -17.60 -10.34 13.13
N ILE A 645 -18.69 -10.85 13.75
CA ILE A 645 -20.05 -10.65 13.25
C ILE A 645 -20.68 -9.51 14.02
N ARG A 646 -21.18 -8.50 13.34
CA ARG A 646 -21.80 -7.30 13.93
C ARG A 646 -23.08 -6.95 13.20
N ASP A 647 -24.10 -6.50 13.93
CA ASP A 647 -25.40 -6.10 13.37
C ASP A 647 -26.04 -7.21 12.51
N GLY A 648 -25.86 -8.49 12.93
CA GLY A 648 -26.37 -9.67 12.24
C GLY A 648 -25.69 -10.00 10.91
N GLU A 649 -24.52 -9.43 10.63
CA GLU A 649 -23.85 -9.59 9.34
C GLU A 649 -22.34 -9.78 9.52
N ALA A 650 -21.74 -10.65 8.70
CA ALA A 650 -20.31 -10.87 8.58
C ALA A 650 -19.91 -11.08 7.12
N ALA A 651 -18.68 -10.75 6.77
CA ALA A 651 -18.16 -10.96 5.43
C ALA A 651 -16.68 -11.34 5.44
N ILE A 652 -16.23 -12.01 4.38
CA ILE A 652 -14.81 -12.31 4.12
C ILE A 652 -14.59 -12.56 2.62
N GLU A 653 -13.44 -12.21 2.13
CA GLU A 653 -13.03 -12.48 0.75
C GLU A 653 -12.51 -13.90 0.58
N MET A 654 -12.92 -14.53 -0.51
CA MET A 654 -12.51 -15.87 -0.93
C MET A 654 -11.89 -15.82 -2.32
N ARG A 655 -10.77 -16.53 -2.51
CA ARG A 655 -10.01 -16.65 -3.77
C ARG A 655 -9.99 -18.07 -4.27
N SER A 656 -9.51 -18.24 -5.51
CA SER A 656 -9.14 -19.56 -6.05
C SER A 656 -7.99 -19.44 -7.04
N TYR A 657 -7.09 -20.41 -7.03
CA TYR A 657 -5.99 -20.54 -8.01
C TYR A 657 -6.16 -21.76 -8.92
N GLN A 658 -7.31 -22.42 -8.85
CA GLN A 658 -7.64 -23.62 -9.61
C GLN A 658 -9.08 -23.58 -10.10
N SER A 659 -9.33 -24.17 -11.26
CA SER A 659 -10.67 -24.29 -11.83
C SER A 659 -11.46 -25.40 -11.16
N GLY A 660 -12.73 -25.14 -10.85
CA GLY A 660 -13.63 -26.14 -10.28
C GLY A 660 -14.87 -25.55 -9.63
N THR A 661 -15.75 -26.41 -9.16
CA THR A 661 -16.93 -26.03 -8.39
C THR A 661 -16.56 -25.90 -6.91
N ILE A 662 -16.93 -24.79 -6.29
CA ILE A 662 -16.68 -24.50 -4.88
C ILE A 662 -18.01 -24.54 -4.15
N ARG A 663 -18.14 -25.36 -3.11
CA ARG A 663 -19.33 -25.43 -2.24
C ARG A 663 -18.95 -24.89 -0.86
N ILE A 664 -19.77 -23.93 -0.40
CA ILE A 664 -19.56 -23.20 0.84
C ILE A 664 -20.79 -23.36 1.71
N GLU A 665 -20.59 -23.54 3.01
CA GLU A 665 -21.65 -23.63 4.02
C GLU A 665 -21.41 -22.58 5.10
N ALA A 666 -22.48 -21.87 5.49
CA ALA A 666 -22.53 -21.07 6.69
C ALA A 666 -23.40 -21.75 7.74
N SER A 667 -22.88 -21.90 8.96
CA SER A 667 -23.59 -22.60 10.06
C SER A 667 -23.45 -21.82 11.37
N SER A 668 -24.47 -21.95 12.22
CA SER A 668 -24.51 -21.41 13.59
C SER A 668 -25.35 -22.34 14.46
N PRO A 669 -25.03 -22.56 15.75
CA PRO A 669 -25.80 -23.41 16.64
C PRO A 669 -27.30 -23.00 16.72
N GLY A 670 -28.17 -23.93 16.48
CA GLY A 670 -29.63 -23.71 16.56
C GLY A 670 -30.26 -22.99 15.37
N LEU A 671 -29.52 -22.58 14.37
CA LEU A 671 -30.01 -21.92 13.17
C LEU A 671 -29.98 -22.84 11.94
N ARG A 672 -30.95 -22.63 11.04
CA ARG A 672 -30.90 -23.31 9.72
C ARG A 672 -29.69 -22.78 8.93
N ARG A 673 -28.85 -23.70 8.47
CA ARG A 673 -27.65 -23.38 7.68
C ARG A 673 -28.01 -22.79 6.31
N ALA A 674 -27.03 -22.10 5.71
CA ALA A 674 -27.05 -21.63 4.33
C ALA A 674 -25.94 -22.27 3.52
N GLU A 675 -26.18 -22.53 2.24
CA GLU A 675 -25.21 -23.09 1.30
C GLU A 675 -25.11 -22.20 0.06
N LEU A 676 -23.90 -22.09 -0.50
CA LEU A 676 -23.61 -21.37 -1.74
C LEU A 676 -22.72 -22.24 -2.63
N THR A 677 -22.98 -22.21 -3.94
CA THR A 677 -22.13 -22.87 -4.92
C THR A 677 -21.62 -21.84 -5.92
N LEU A 678 -20.30 -21.78 -6.05
CA LEU A 678 -19.58 -20.91 -6.98
C LEU A 678 -18.76 -21.76 -7.95
N ARG A 679 -18.30 -21.14 -9.02
CA ARG A 679 -17.43 -21.76 -10.01
C ARG A 679 -16.18 -20.91 -10.23
N ALA A 680 -15.02 -21.55 -10.32
CA ALA A 680 -13.76 -20.91 -10.68
C ALA A 680 -13.24 -21.47 -12.01
N GLU A 681 -12.66 -20.62 -12.87
CA GLU A 681 -12.15 -20.98 -14.20
C GLU A 681 -10.80 -20.30 -14.49
N GLY A 682 -10.12 -20.74 -15.57
CA GLY A 682 -8.85 -20.13 -16.01
C GLY A 682 -7.60 -20.68 -15.35
N GLY A 683 -7.74 -21.52 -14.32
CA GLY A 683 -6.64 -22.22 -13.66
C GLY A 683 -6.54 -23.71 -14.04
N PRO A 684 -5.54 -24.45 -13.49
CA PRO A 684 -5.50 -25.90 -13.56
C PRO A 684 -6.75 -26.51 -12.94
N ALA A 685 -7.22 -27.62 -13.47
CA ALA A 685 -8.40 -28.30 -12.95
C ALA A 685 -8.16 -28.82 -11.53
N PHE A 686 -9.06 -28.52 -10.62
CA PHE A 686 -9.10 -29.14 -9.30
C PHE A 686 -9.60 -30.58 -9.41
N VAL A 687 -8.83 -31.55 -8.92
CA VAL A 687 -9.17 -32.95 -8.88
C VAL A 687 -9.25 -33.41 -7.43
N ALA A 688 -10.46 -33.71 -6.96
CA ALA A 688 -10.69 -34.13 -5.57
C ALA A 688 -9.84 -35.37 -5.22
N GLY A 689 -9.17 -35.34 -4.06
CA GLY A 689 -8.28 -36.40 -3.60
C GLY A 689 -6.89 -36.42 -4.26
N VAL A 690 -6.64 -35.62 -5.29
CA VAL A 690 -5.34 -35.52 -5.99
C VAL A 690 -4.73 -34.14 -5.80
N THR A 691 -5.51 -33.10 -6.10
CA THR A 691 -5.07 -31.71 -5.90
C THR A 691 -4.97 -31.41 -4.40
N PRO A 692 -3.82 -30.96 -3.88
CA PRO A 692 -3.70 -30.59 -2.48
C PRO A 692 -4.71 -29.51 -2.10
N LEU A 693 -5.36 -29.69 -0.99
CA LEU A 693 -6.21 -28.66 -0.39
C LEU A 693 -5.33 -27.56 0.21
N VAL A 694 -5.88 -26.37 0.27
CA VAL A 694 -5.27 -25.27 1.03
C VAL A 694 -5.17 -25.67 2.50
N ALA A 695 -3.99 -25.45 3.08
CA ALA A 695 -3.76 -25.74 4.49
C ALA A 695 -4.54 -24.75 5.38
N ASP A 696 -5.00 -25.21 6.53
CA ASP A 696 -5.59 -24.33 7.53
C ASP A 696 -4.50 -23.41 8.11
N ARG A 697 -4.85 -22.14 8.25
CA ARG A 697 -4.04 -21.08 8.84
C ARG A 697 -4.84 -20.46 9.98
N PRO A 698 -4.89 -21.09 11.16
CA PRO A 698 -5.69 -20.59 12.26
C PRO A 698 -5.18 -19.20 12.69
N TYR A 699 -6.10 -18.25 12.79
CA TYR A 699 -5.78 -16.94 13.34
C TYR A 699 -5.54 -17.07 14.85
N THR A 700 -4.39 -16.60 15.30
CA THR A 700 -4.08 -16.45 16.71
C THR A 700 -4.11 -14.96 17.03
N PRO A 701 -5.12 -14.48 17.79
CA PRO A 701 -5.11 -13.10 18.26
C PRO A 701 -3.78 -12.79 18.94
N PRO A 702 -3.22 -11.59 18.79
CA PRO A 702 -2.07 -11.17 19.57
C PRO A 702 -2.42 -11.44 21.04
N ALA A 703 -1.55 -12.17 21.73
CA ALA A 703 -1.78 -12.44 23.14
C ALA A 703 -2.04 -11.09 23.81
N THR A 704 -3.23 -10.92 24.38
CA THR A 704 -3.46 -9.84 25.34
C THR A 704 -2.30 -9.94 26.31
N ALA A 705 -1.49 -8.88 26.39
CA ALA A 705 -0.36 -8.86 27.31
C ALA A 705 -0.90 -9.39 28.64
N LYS A 706 -0.34 -10.49 29.12
CA LYS A 706 -0.73 -10.99 30.46
C LYS A 706 -0.69 -9.79 31.37
N PRO A 707 -1.70 -9.57 32.23
CA PRO A 707 -1.65 -8.48 33.19
C PRO A 707 -0.27 -8.56 33.85
N ALA A 708 0.55 -7.51 33.65
CA ALA A 708 1.88 -7.51 34.20
C ALA A 708 1.71 -7.70 35.71
N THR A 709 2.32 -8.75 36.26
CA THR A 709 2.37 -8.89 37.70
C THR A 709 3.08 -7.67 38.27
N GLU A 710 2.82 -7.28 39.53
CA GLU A 710 3.43 -6.09 40.15
C GLU A 710 4.98 -6.05 40.10
N ASN A 711 5.63 -7.11 39.63
CA ASN A 711 7.09 -7.28 39.54
C ASN A 711 7.55 -7.58 38.09
N THR A 712 6.82 -7.20 37.09
CA THR A 712 7.20 -7.45 35.69
C THR A 712 7.94 -6.23 35.14
N ASP A 713 8.99 -6.48 34.37
CA ASP A 713 9.60 -5.45 33.54
C ASP A 713 8.62 -5.07 32.43
N ILE A 714 8.14 -3.84 32.50
CA ILE A 714 7.18 -3.30 31.52
C ILE A 714 7.85 -2.45 30.45
N ALA A 715 9.18 -2.30 30.49
CA ALA A 715 9.94 -1.52 29.52
C ALA A 715 10.28 -2.32 28.27
N LEU A 716 10.53 -3.62 28.39
CA LEU A 716 11.06 -4.46 27.33
C LEU A 716 10.29 -4.34 26.02
N ASN A 717 11.01 -3.95 24.95
CA ASN A 717 10.48 -3.76 23.57
C ASN A 717 9.30 -2.77 23.50
N ARG A 718 9.33 -1.71 24.30
CA ARG A 718 8.35 -0.62 24.21
C ARG A 718 8.82 0.48 23.24
N PRO A 719 7.88 1.30 22.73
CA PRO A 719 8.26 2.46 21.94
C PRO A 719 9.17 3.40 22.72
N THR A 720 10.33 3.71 22.17
CA THR A 720 11.31 4.63 22.77
C THR A 720 11.60 5.80 21.85
N ASP A 721 11.99 6.93 22.44
CA ASP A 721 12.43 8.15 21.76
C ASP A 721 13.69 8.71 22.45
N ALA A 722 14.42 9.58 21.80
CA ALA A 722 15.62 10.19 22.35
C ALA A 722 15.87 11.58 21.75
N SER A 723 16.70 12.39 22.44
CA SER A 723 17.13 13.71 21.94
C SER A 723 17.78 13.59 20.56
N SER A 724 18.59 12.56 20.39
CA SER A 724 19.27 12.18 19.15
C SER A 724 19.77 10.73 19.24
N ALA A 725 20.29 10.17 18.15
CA ALA A 725 20.90 8.87 18.14
C ALA A 725 22.11 8.84 17.22
N ALA A 726 23.24 8.37 17.72
CA ALA A 726 24.43 8.10 16.91
C ALA A 726 24.17 6.94 15.93
N ALA A 727 24.91 6.88 14.84
CA ALA A 727 24.81 5.82 13.85
C ALA A 727 24.92 4.43 14.54
N HIS A 728 23.98 3.54 14.26
CA HIS A 728 23.88 2.20 14.82
C HIS A 728 23.64 2.11 16.34
N HIS A 729 23.21 3.22 16.98
CA HIS A 729 22.93 3.29 18.43
C HIS A 729 21.54 3.92 18.69
N ALA A 730 20.51 3.32 18.09
CA ALA A 730 19.12 3.80 18.18
C ALA A 730 18.54 3.69 19.61
N SER A 731 17.55 4.53 19.94
CA SER A 731 16.90 4.57 21.26
C SER A 731 16.38 3.21 21.73
N ARG A 732 15.84 2.39 20.82
CA ARG A 732 15.32 1.04 21.12
C ARG A 732 16.38 0.03 21.60
N MET A 733 17.67 0.33 21.41
CA MET A 733 18.76 -0.53 21.88
C MET A 733 18.99 -0.40 23.39
N ALA A 734 18.17 0.40 24.09
CA ALA A 734 18.20 0.52 25.53
C ALA A 734 17.02 -0.17 26.21
N ASP A 735 16.18 -0.92 25.47
CA ASP A 735 15.06 -1.71 26.01
C ASP A 735 14.79 -3.00 25.20
N ASP A 736 15.78 -3.46 24.41
CA ASP A 736 15.65 -4.63 23.53
C ASP A 736 15.99 -5.98 24.21
N GLY A 737 16.41 -5.94 25.46
CA GLY A 737 16.83 -7.10 26.25
C GLY A 737 18.24 -7.62 25.94
N ASP A 738 19.00 -6.92 25.08
CA ASP A 738 20.38 -7.27 24.71
C ASP A 738 21.39 -6.28 25.30
N GLN A 739 22.07 -6.65 26.35
CA GLN A 739 23.06 -5.80 27.02
C GLN A 739 24.33 -5.53 26.19
N THR A 740 24.46 -6.14 24.98
CA THR A 740 25.57 -5.90 24.08
C THR A 740 25.28 -4.76 23.08
N THR A 741 24.04 -4.33 22.98
CA THR A 741 23.60 -3.15 22.24
C THR A 741 23.47 -1.95 23.19
N TRP A 742 23.42 -0.72 22.69
CA TRP A 742 23.18 0.48 23.51
C TRP A 742 22.68 1.64 22.65
N TRP A 743 21.86 2.49 23.23
CA TRP A 743 21.63 3.82 22.72
C TRP A 743 22.76 4.78 23.09
N GLN A 744 23.10 5.67 22.16
CA GLN A 744 24.05 6.77 22.37
C GLN A 744 23.54 8.00 21.60
N PRO A 745 23.53 9.22 22.21
CA PRO A 745 23.20 10.45 21.50
C PRO A 745 24.25 10.78 20.43
N ASP A 746 23.88 11.53 19.39
CA ASP A 746 24.79 12.03 18.38
C ASP A 746 25.80 13.00 19.03
N GLU A 747 27.08 12.84 18.73
CA GLU A 747 28.15 13.72 19.24
C GLU A 747 27.99 15.19 18.79
N GLN A 748 27.24 15.44 17.72
CA GLN A 748 26.95 16.80 17.21
C GLN A 748 25.71 17.43 17.89
N ASP A 749 24.97 16.69 18.68
CA ASP A 749 23.83 17.22 19.41
C ASP A 749 24.33 18.05 20.62
N GLN A 750 24.20 19.37 20.52
CA GLN A 750 24.55 20.29 21.60
C GLN A 750 23.44 20.44 22.64
N GLN A 751 22.34 19.73 22.50
CA GLN A 751 21.26 19.74 23.45
C GLN A 751 21.54 18.79 24.62
N GLN A 752 20.83 18.99 25.71
CA GLN A 752 20.88 18.06 26.82
C GLN A 752 20.33 16.69 26.38
N ALA A 753 21.18 15.65 26.45
CA ALA A 753 20.80 14.31 26.06
C ALA A 753 19.68 13.75 26.94
N TRP A 754 18.69 13.13 26.30
CA TRP A 754 17.63 12.41 27.01
C TRP A 754 17.18 11.18 26.21
N TRP A 755 16.72 10.18 26.94
CA TRP A 755 16.06 8.97 26.44
C TRP A 755 14.69 8.80 27.08
N GLN A 756 13.69 8.34 26.33
CA GLN A 756 12.30 8.27 26.77
C GLN A 756 11.65 6.97 26.33
N ILE A 757 10.73 6.45 27.14
CA ILE A 757 9.91 5.28 26.84
C ILE A 757 8.42 5.62 26.95
N ASP A 758 7.61 5.05 26.04
CA ASP A 758 6.15 5.08 26.08
C ASP A 758 5.60 3.69 26.44
N PHE A 759 4.96 3.56 27.57
CA PHE A 759 4.33 2.32 28.01
C PHE A 759 3.02 2.00 27.25
N GLU A 760 2.65 2.82 26.26
CA GLU A 760 1.42 2.69 25.42
C GLU A 760 0.12 2.82 26.22
N GLY A 761 0.19 3.08 27.51
CA GLY A 761 -0.92 3.28 28.43
C GLY A 761 -0.45 3.74 29.80
N GLN A 762 -1.40 4.14 30.65
CA GLN A 762 -1.08 4.53 32.04
C GLN A 762 -0.56 3.29 32.79
N CYS A 763 0.64 3.41 33.36
CA CYS A 763 1.25 2.38 34.19
C CYS A 763 1.57 2.92 35.58
N ARG A 764 1.45 2.05 36.59
CA ARG A 764 1.94 2.29 37.94
C ARG A 764 3.37 1.78 38.01
N LEU A 765 4.32 2.68 38.25
CA LEU A 765 5.75 2.38 38.28
C LEU A 765 6.25 2.22 39.72
N ARG A 766 7.21 1.29 39.90
CA ARG A 766 7.87 1.02 41.19
C ARG A 766 9.33 1.38 41.18
N SER A 767 10.06 0.98 40.15
CA SER A 767 11.51 1.20 40.08
C SER A 767 12.01 1.24 38.65
N VAL A 768 13.15 1.88 38.47
CA VAL A 768 13.92 1.94 37.21
C VAL A 768 15.32 1.37 37.49
N HIS A 769 15.85 0.62 36.55
CA HIS A 769 17.24 0.18 36.57
C HIS A 769 17.84 0.46 35.19
N ALA A 770 18.78 1.40 35.12
CA ALA A 770 19.48 1.76 33.90
C ALA A 770 20.88 1.15 33.88
N THR A 771 21.21 0.40 32.83
CA THR A 771 22.53 -0.22 32.63
C THR A 771 23.26 0.48 31.50
N PHE A 772 24.58 0.68 31.68
CA PHE A 772 25.39 1.40 30.70
C PHE A 772 26.52 0.52 30.18
N ALA A 773 26.74 0.58 28.84
CA ALA A 773 27.82 -0.14 28.18
C ALA A 773 29.19 0.36 28.63
N GLY A 774 30.14 -0.58 28.74
CA GLY A 774 31.49 -0.28 29.21
C GLY A 774 31.59 0.10 30.70
N GLY A 775 30.55 -0.13 31.48
CA GLY A 775 30.56 0.15 32.93
C GLY A 775 30.55 1.64 33.28
N GLN A 776 30.01 2.47 32.41
CA GLN A 776 29.85 3.91 32.70
C GLN A 776 29.01 4.09 33.98
N ALA A 777 29.41 5.05 34.81
CA ALA A 777 28.66 5.48 36.01
C ALA A 777 28.27 6.93 35.80
N LEU A 778 27.04 7.18 35.37
CA LEU A 778 26.54 8.50 34.98
C LEU A 778 25.42 8.98 35.95
N SER A 779 25.34 10.29 36.12
CA SER A 779 24.17 10.92 36.75
C SER A 779 23.06 11.11 35.74
N TYR A 780 21.80 10.92 36.16
CA TYR A 780 20.63 11.20 35.33
C TYR A 780 19.39 11.56 36.17
N LEU A 781 18.46 12.26 35.55
CA LEU A 781 17.17 12.58 36.12
C LEU A 781 16.12 11.61 35.57
N ILE A 782 15.29 11.05 36.42
CA ILE A 782 14.10 10.30 36.05
C ILE A 782 12.91 11.24 36.10
N GLN A 783 12.22 11.40 34.98
CA GLN A 783 11.19 12.40 34.80
C GLN A 783 9.90 11.81 34.20
N MET A 784 8.77 12.47 34.46
CA MET A 784 7.48 12.18 33.84
C MET A 784 6.83 13.49 33.38
N PRO A 785 5.83 13.46 32.47
CA PRO A 785 5.09 14.66 32.07
C PRO A 785 4.48 15.40 33.29
N ASP A 786 4.52 16.73 33.27
CA ASP A 786 3.97 17.59 34.32
C ASP A 786 2.48 17.95 34.11
N GLY A 787 1.90 17.51 32.97
CA GLY A 787 0.53 17.80 32.54
C GLY A 787 0.34 19.16 31.88
N HIS A 788 1.40 19.95 31.75
CA HIS A 788 1.39 21.29 31.12
C HIS A 788 2.32 21.39 29.89
N GLY A 789 2.76 20.24 29.37
CA GLY A 789 3.68 20.15 28.22
C GLY A 789 5.16 20.14 28.61
N GLY A 790 5.48 20.14 29.90
CA GLY A 790 6.82 20.03 30.46
C GLY A 790 7.07 18.67 31.13
N TRP A 791 8.23 18.59 31.83
CA TRP A 791 8.69 17.40 32.53
C TRP A 791 8.96 17.73 34.01
N ARG A 792 8.46 16.91 34.92
CA ARG A 792 8.79 17.00 36.33
C ARG A 792 9.71 15.86 36.74
N THR A 793 10.73 16.17 37.54
CA THR A 793 11.67 15.20 38.07
C THR A 793 11.00 14.39 39.19
N LEU A 794 11.10 13.07 39.06
CA LEU A 794 10.69 12.10 40.07
C LEU A 794 11.83 11.75 41.00
N LEU A 795 13.04 11.58 40.45
CA LEU A 795 14.23 11.18 41.15
C LEU A 795 15.48 11.64 40.42
N GLU A 796 16.54 11.94 41.15
CA GLU A 796 17.88 12.21 40.64
C GLU A 796 18.80 11.04 41.01
N HIS A 797 19.41 10.40 39.99
CA HIS A 797 20.41 9.35 40.19
C HIS A 797 21.80 9.98 40.15
N ALA A 798 22.57 9.78 41.26
CA ALA A 798 23.94 10.24 41.33
C ALA A 798 24.92 9.22 40.74
N ALA A 799 25.92 9.68 39.98
CA ALA A 799 26.95 8.82 39.39
C ALA A 799 27.61 7.88 40.41
N GLY A 800 27.66 6.59 40.06
CA GLY A 800 28.23 5.56 40.92
C GLY A 800 27.38 5.20 42.16
N SER A 801 26.13 5.61 42.23
CA SER A 801 25.20 5.17 43.26
C SER A 801 25.00 3.66 43.20
N THR A 802 25.25 2.99 44.34
CA THR A 802 24.97 1.56 44.51
C THR A 802 23.77 1.33 45.44
N ALA A 803 23.03 2.38 45.76
CA ALA A 803 21.83 2.28 46.57
C ALA A 803 20.86 1.25 45.96
N ASN A 804 20.30 0.38 46.78
CA ASN A 804 19.39 -0.70 46.33
C ASN A 804 19.94 -1.59 45.18
N GLY A 805 21.27 -1.75 45.10
CA GLY A 805 21.92 -2.54 44.04
C GLY A 805 21.88 -1.84 42.66
N GLY A 806 21.84 -0.51 42.61
CA GLY A 806 21.75 0.28 41.37
C GLY A 806 20.32 0.46 40.84
N VAL A 807 19.32 0.08 41.65
CA VAL A 807 17.90 0.22 41.31
C VAL A 807 17.33 1.50 41.94
N ASP A 808 16.76 2.35 41.12
CA ASP A 808 16.09 3.59 41.51
C ASP A 808 14.64 3.31 41.92
N LEU A 809 14.32 3.45 43.21
CA LEU A 809 12.95 3.30 43.68
C LEU A 809 12.18 4.61 43.49
N LEU A 810 11.09 4.53 42.73
CA LEU A 810 10.25 5.69 42.44
C LEU A 810 9.30 6.02 43.59
N PRO A 811 8.84 7.29 43.73
CA PRO A 811 7.87 7.67 44.76
C PRO A 811 6.62 6.78 44.69
N PRO A 812 6.09 6.35 45.83
CA PRO A 812 4.88 5.53 45.90
C PRO A 812 3.71 6.20 45.18
N GLY A 813 2.98 5.43 44.37
CA GLY A 813 1.84 5.94 43.59
C GLY A 813 2.21 6.62 42.30
N THR A 814 3.47 6.58 41.85
CA THR A 814 3.87 7.10 40.51
C THR A 814 3.07 6.39 39.43
N GLN A 815 2.30 7.18 38.67
CA GLN A 815 1.54 6.70 37.50
C GLN A 815 1.84 7.60 36.32
N THR A 816 2.20 7.00 35.20
CA THR A 816 2.48 7.72 33.96
C THR A 816 2.39 6.80 32.73
N ARG A 817 2.18 7.38 31.56
CA ARG A 817 2.37 6.71 30.27
C ARG A 817 3.81 6.86 29.76
N LEU A 818 4.47 8.00 30.06
CA LEU A 818 5.80 8.32 29.54
C LEU A 818 6.80 8.43 30.71
N LEU A 819 7.99 7.87 30.54
CA LEU A 819 9.12 8.04 31.45
C LEU A 819 10.33 8.52 30.64
N ARG A 820 11.09 9.48 31.22
CA ARG A 820 12.28 10.03 30.58
C ARG A 820 13.49 9.95 31.49
N LEU A 821 14.61 9.56 30.93
CA LEU A 821 15.93 9.73 31.54
C LEU A 821 16.62 10.93 30.88
N THR A 822 17.02 11.93 31.66
CA THR A 822 17.71 13.13 31.16
C THR A 822 19.10 13.19 31.77
N PHE A 823 20.13 13.37 30.94
CA PHE A 823 21.53 13.33 31.36
C PHE A 823 22.06 14.78 31.50
N PRO A 824 22.80 15.11 32.58
CA PRO A 824 23.40 16.43 32.73
C PRO A 824 24.34 16.78 31.59
N GLN A 825 24.36 18.07 31.22
CA GLN A 825 25.28 18.57 30.21
C GLN A 825 26.71 18.60 30.74
N GLY A 826 27.66 18.08 29.98
CA GLY A 826 29.09 18.06 30.36
C GLY A 826 29.61 16.70 30.83
N ASP A 827 28.78 15.73 31.08
CA ASP A 827 29.19 14.35 31.32
C ASP A 827 29.58 13.64 30.01
N ALA A 828 30.27 12.50 30.11
CA ALA A 828 30.54 11.66 28.94
C ALA A 828 29.22 11.24 28.28
N ALA A 829 29.19 11.16 26.95
CA ALA A 829 27.99 10.71 26.20
C ALA A 829 27.49 9.37 26.77
N PRO A 830 26.20 9.27 27.16
CA PRO A 830 25.64 8.06 27.72
C PRO A 830 25.65 6.93 26.67
N ARG A 831 26.02 5.74 27.10
CA ARG A 831 25.89 4.50 26.35
C ARG A 831 24.92 3.60 27.11
N LEU A 832 23.62 3.90 26.96
CA LEU A 832 22.57 3.24 27.69
C LEU A 832 22.25 1.88 27.06
N SER A 833 22.65 0.78 27.71
CA SER A 833 22.48 -0.56 27.14
C SER A 833 21.16 -1.22 27.53
N GLU A 834 20.59 -0.90 28.69
CA GLU A 834 19.30 -1.46 29.09
C GLU A 834 18.61 -0.57 30.11
N VAL A 835 17.30 -0.38 29.96
CA VAL A 835 16.43 0.25 30.95
C VAL A 835 15.32 -0.74 31.34
N GLN A 836 15.35 -1.22 32.53
CA GLN A 836 14.28 -2.05 33.09
C GLN A 836 13.38 -1.20 33.98
N VAL A 837 12.09 -1.29 33.77
CA VAL A 837 11.08 -0.60 34.57
C VAL A 837 10.12 -1.61 35.18
N ILE A 838 10.16 -1.73 36.49
CA ILE A 838 9.22 -2.60 37.20
C ILE A 838 7.93 -1.85 37.51
N GLY A 839 6.83 -2.40 37.02
CA GLY A 839 5.52 -1.77 37.12
C GLY A 839 4.37 -2.67 36.73
N SER A 840 3.18 -2.06 36.63
CA SER A 840 1.97 -2.72 36.12
C SER A 840 1.07 -1.72 35.41
N PRO A 841 0.33 -2.12 34.38
CA PRO A 841 -0.72 -1.29 33.78
C PRO A 841 -1.76 -0.86 34.82
N VAL A 842 -2.25 0.38 34.73
CA VAL A 842 -3.43 0.84 35.47
C VAL A 842 -4.67 0.40 34.69
N GLN A 843 -5.51 -0.41 35.34
CA GLN A 843 -6.78 -0.88 34.76
C GLN A 843 -7.79 0.27 34.59
#